data_f60e275c57f4c8307919f760e17e7373
#
_entry.id   f60e275c57f4c8307919f760e17e7373
#
_cell.length_a   1.000
_cell.length_b   1.000
_cell.length_c   1.000
_cell.angle_alpha   90.00
_cell.angle_beta   90.00
_cell.angle_gamma   90.00
#
_symmetry.space_group_name_H-M   'P 1'
#
loop_
_entity.id
_entity.type
_entity.pdbx_description
1 polymer ?
#
loop_
_entity_poly.entity_id
_entity_poly.type
_entity_poly.pdbx_seq_one_letter_code
_entity_poly.pdbx_strand_id
1 'polypeptide(L)'
;MRTLALHQWRRNKGSFLGFGAIILIAACMLGSALTLLCTVGPRYTALADELHTADVDIVVPRAAATADVCELINGTAGVGTIEPHAVLLMDAQIHDFRGTDFAIRTMITDADAPRTLNQTRVLATAAGGGDLTIAQYTAQFGQFAPGERIELRIGGHDESFRIAGVVEEMEFGNAGSQILAFSAPAARFTQLERAYPQERMTEYAVSVSAGADPRAVRSHIERALADAGVPVAAAIDCDSVRATRTMVSRLIILILVVFAVLVTIVSLVLCTFHIRNIVETDRTDMGVLKALGYTGQMISHAMMAPYLLVCVGATVIGLALSTLATPAIGSLIALQAGFTFHARADARAWLITIAALAGVTLLFAWIGVRSLRALQPIEAIRGISARSQRHTVRPLNRMPGNARTAISLQQAAASPSRNLLVGCMTFLMTLIVSFAATLTYNAAVTPDNLYNTLSTETPQVVATPAQGETTEAMQRIRAIPGVQNVIAYTTARVGIDGTQMPAFVSDDFDATRNDIRYEGNHPATAHEIAMGSALADAHPIGSKVTVSHGGTALSYTVVGYIQSVNDGGTVCELTNAGYTRLDPDFAHSPHTLYVYCDGADTARVIRAIESTCADLVTHTTDMERMRETSQQMYGSIMSAVSLAMLILAIGLTGLVLMMVVRSTIVRERRRFGILKALGYTSGQLMRQIAAALMPATAAGAVLGALVAGMAARPVTDALFATVGVMRSQFDHPALLPIAAALALTAVQGALALGFATPIRTISPYQLITE
;
A
#
# COMPACT_ATOMS: atom_id res chain seq x y z
N MET A 1 38.10 -8.17 -29.42
CA MET A 1 36.94 -7.76 -28.63
C MET A 1 36.63 -8.73 -27.48
N ARG A 2 36.40 -10.05 -27.74
CA ARG A 2 36.15 -11.06 -26.69
C ARG A 2 37.29 -11.15 -25.66
N THR A 3 38.53 -11.11 -26.09
CA THR A 3 39.73 -11.17 -25.22
C THR A 3 39.85 -9.96 -24.30
N LEU A 4 39.54 -8.76 -24.76
CA LEU A 4 39.51 -7.53 -23.97
C LEU A 4 38.40 -7.58 -22.88
N ALA A 5 37.20 -8.01 -23.24
CA ALA A 5 36.10 -8.16 -22.30
C ALA A 5 36.38 -9.22 -21.23
N LEU A 6 36.97 -10.35 -21.59
CA LEU A 6 37.38 -11.42 -20.65
C LEU A 6 38.52 -10.97 -19.72
N HIS A 7 39.46 -10.18 -20.23
CA HIS A 7 40.56 -9.65 -19.42
C HIS A 7 40.03 -8.67 -18.35
N GLN A 8 39.12 -7.77 -18.74
CA GLN A 8 38.44 -6.85 -17.80
C GLN A 8 37.64 -7.59 -16.74
N TRP A 9 36.90 -8.65 -17.14
CA TRP A 9 36.18 -9.50 -16.19
C TRP A 9 37.09 -10.12 -15.13
N ARG A 10 38.19 -10.74 -15.59
CA ARG A 10 39.16 -11.40 -14.69
C ARG A 10 39.84 -10.44 -13.71
N ARG A 11 40.10 -9.21 -14.16
CA ARG A 11 40.81 -8.20 -13.35
C ARG A 11 39.87 -7.53 -12.32
N ASN A 12 38.58 -7.38 -12.62
CA ASN A 12 37.63 -6.61 -11.82
C ASN A 12 36.46 -7.46 -11.26
N LYS A 13 36.67 -8.76 -11.02
CA LYS A 13 35.62 -9.71 -10.55
C LYS A 13 34.78 -9.18 -9.38
N GLY A 14 35.42 -8.63 -8.35
CA GLY A 14 34.72 -8.14 -7.15
C GLY A 14 33.77 -6.97 -7.43
N SER A 15 34.11 -6.13 -8.37
CA SER A 15 33.27 -4.99 -8.77
C SER A 15 32.07 -5.42 -9.61
N PHE A 16 32.26 -6.38 -10.52
CA PHE A 16 31.17 -6.95 -11.31
C PHE A 16 30.21 -7.76 -10.45
N LEU A 17 30.72 -8.49 -9.43
CA LEU A 17 29.88 -9.19 -8.47
C LEU A 17 29.04 -8.21 -7.63
N GLY A 18 29.61 -7.12 -7.14
CA GLY A 18 28.87 -6.11 -6.40
C GLY A 18 27.82 -5.42 -7.25
N PHE A 19 28.13 -5.04 -8.50
CA PHE A 19 27.16 -4.50 -9.44
C PHE A 19 26.06 -5.51 -9.73
N GLY A 20 26.42 -6.78 -9.98
CA GLY A 20 25.46 -7.86 -10.20
C GLY A 20 24.52 -8.08 -9.00
N ALA A 21 25.06 -8.03 -7.77
CA ALA A 21 24.23 -8.16 -6.56
C ALA A 21 23.18 -7.05 -6.42
N ILE A 22 23.52 -5.81 -6.76
CA ILE A 22 22.57 -4.69 -6.70
C ILE A 22 21.52 -4.80 -7.79
N ILE A 23 21.91 -5.16 -9.02
CA ILE A 23 20.95 -5.42 -10.12
C ILE A 23 20.04 -6.59 -9.78
N LEU A 24 20.56 -7.63 -9.14
CA LEU A 24 19.79 -8.79 -8.68
C LEU A 24 18.70 -8.37 -7.67
N ILE A 25 19.06 -7.55 -6.69
CA ILE A 25 18.09 -7.01 -5.72
C ILE A 25 17.05 -6.15 -6.42
N ALA A 26 17.48 -5.23 -7.31
CA ALA A 26 16.58 -4.39 -8.08
C ALA A 26 15.63 -5.22 -8.96
N ALA A 27 16.14 -6.27 -9.61
CA ALA A 27 15.36 -7.18 -10.45
C ALA A 27 14.38 -8.02 -9.64
N CYS A 28 14.79 -8.51 -8.48
CA CYS A 28 13.92 -9.25 -7.58
C CYS A 28 12.74 -8.38 -7.13
N MET A 29 13.02 -7.16 -6.69
CA MET A 29 11.98 -6.23 -6.21
C MET A 29 11.05 -5.76 -7.33
N LEU A 30 11.64 -5.29 -8.45
CA LEU A 30 10.85 -4.81 -9.58
C LEU A 30 10.05 -5.96 -10.20
N GLY A 31 10.66 -7.14 -10.33
CA GLY A 31 9.99 -8.35 -10.80
C GLY A 31 8.83 -8.77 -9.88
N SER A 32 9.00 -8.77 -8.56
CA SER A 32 7.92 -9.04 -7.62
C SER A 32 6.80 -8.00 -7.71
N ALA A 33 7.15 -6.70 -7.69
CA ALA A 33 6.17 -5.62 -7.76
C ALA A 33 5.35 -5.65 -9.05
N LEU A 34 6.02 -5.81 -10.21
CA LEU A 34 5.35 -5.88 -11.51
C LEU A 34 4.54 -7.18 -11.67
N THR A 35 5.04 -8.32 -11.17
CA THR A 35 4.28 -9.56 -11.17
C THR A 35 2.98 -9.42 -10.38
N LEU A 36 3.03 -8.85 -9.17
CA LEU A 36 1.83 -8.59 -8.39
C LEU A 36 0.88 -7.61 -9.10
N LEU A 37 1.41 -6.53 -9.66
CA LEU A 37 0.62 -5.55 -10.40
C LEU A 37 -0.11 -6.18 -11.61
N CYS A 38 0.57 -7.06 -12.34
CA CYS A 38 0.02 -7.71 -13.53
C CYS A 38 -0.87 -8.94 -13.21
N THR A 39 -0.82 -9.50 -11.99
CA THR A 39 -1.49 -10.77 -11.69
C THR A 39 -2.64 -10.67 -10.71
N VAL A 40 -2.63 -9.72 -9.76
CA VAL A 40 -3.69 -9.62 -8.73
C VAL A 40 -5.05 -9.32 -9.35
N GLY A 41 -5.16 -8.26 -10.15
CA GLY A 41 -6.41 -7.89 -10.81
C GLY A 41 -6.93 -8.97 -11.78
N PRO A 42 -6.13 -9.44 -12.75
CA PRO A 42 -6.53 -10.53 -13.64
C PRO A 42 -6.91 -11.83 -12.91
N ARG A 43 -6.25 -12.15 -11.78
CA ARG A 43 -6.63 -13.32 -10.99
C ARG A 43 -7.99 -13.16 -10.35
N TYR A 44 -8.29 -11.97 -9.82
CA TYR A 44 -9.61 -11.64 -9.31
C TYR A 44 -10.67 -11.86 -10.38
N THR A 45 -10.50 -11.26 -11.57
CA THR A 45 -11.45 -11.40 -12.68
C THR A 45 -11.59 -12.85 -13.12
N ALA A 46 -10.47 -13.58 -13.30
CA ALA A 46 -10.52 -14.99 -13.71
C ALA A 46 -11.22 -15.88 -12.66
N LEU A 47 -11.11 -15.56 -11.37
CA LEU A 47 -11.79 -16.31 -10.32
C LEU A 47 -13.28 -15.95 -10.27
N ALA A 48 -13.64 -14.69 -10.45
CA ALA A 48 -15.02 -14.26 -10.57
C ALA A 48 -15.72 -14.93 -11.77
N ASP A 49 -15.02 -15.02 -12.92
CA ASP A 49 -15.51 -15.76 -14.10
C ASP A 49 -15.63 -17.27 -13.83
N GLU A 50 -14.64 -17.88 -13.13
CA GLU A 50 -14.65 -19.32 -12.76
C GLU A 50 -15.83 -19.66 -11.84
N LEU A 51 -16.17 -18.77 -10.92
CA LEU A 51 -17.26 -18.94 -9.95
C LEU A 51 -18.61 -18.37 -10.47
N HIS A 52 -18.65 -17.91 -11.72
CA HIS A 52 -19.84 -17.29 -12.32
C HIS A 52 -20.42 -16.22 -11.41
N THR A 53 -19.56 -15.36 -10.85
CA THR A 53 -20.00 -14.29 -9.96
C THR A 53 -20.95 -13.36 -10.70
N ALA A 54 -22.07 -13.02 -10.08
CA ALA A 54 -23.00 -12.05 -10.63
C ALA A 54 -22.35 -10.69 -10.83
N ASP A 55 -22.75 -9.99 -11.88
CA ASP A 55 -22.27 -8.63 -12.11
C ASP A 55 -22.92 -7.63 -11.17
N VAL A 56 -24.17 -7.90 -10.77
CA VAL A 56 -24.96 -7.09 -9.84
C VAL A 56 -25.78 -8.01 -8.93
N ASP A 57 -25.74 -7.74 -7.62
CA ASP A 57 -26.59 -8.42 -6.62
C ASP A 57 -27.50 -7.41 -5.96
N ILE A 58 -28.82 -7.71 -5.99
CA ILE A 58 -29.88 -6.90 -5.39
C ILE A 58 -30.61 -7.74 -4.36
N VAL A 59 -30.64 -7.28 -3.13
CA VAL A 59 -31.34 -7.96 -2.03
C VAL A 59 -32.56 -7.15 -1.61
N VAL A 60 -33.72 -7.78 -1.66
CA VAL A 60 -34.99 -7.18 -1.27
C VAL A 60 -35.69 -8.04 -0.21
N PRO A 61 -36.54 -7.47 0.67
CA PRO A 61 -37.35 -8.25 1.59
C PRO A 61 -38.20 -9.29 0.86
N ARG A 62 -38.24 -10.52 1.37
CA ARG A 62 -38.99 -11.61 0.74
C ARG A 62 -40.47 -11.28 0.49
N ALA A 63 -41.07 -10.50 1.38
CA ALA A 63 -42.48 -10.07 1.24
C ALA A 63 -42.68 -9.14 0.03
N ALA A 64 -41.66 -8.42 -0.40
CA ALA A 64 -41.70 -7.53 -1.57
C ALA A 64 -41.23 -8.23 -2.85
N ALA A 65 -40.64 -9.40 -2.78
CA ALA A 65 -40.09 -10.15 -3.91
C ALA A 65 -41.19 -10.89 -4.68
N THR A 66 -41.97 -10.14 -5.46
CA THR A 66 -43.05 -10.65 -6.31
C THR A 66 -42.54 -11.00 -7.72
N ALA A 67 -43.38 -11.67 -8.52
CA ALA A 67 -43.06 -11.92 -9.94
C ALA A 67 -42.87 -10.62 -10.72
N ASP A 68 -43.62 -9.57 -10.37
CA ASP A 68 -43.53 -8.25 -11.00
C ASP A 68 -42.17 -7.59 -10.77
N VAL A 69 -41.54 -7.82 -9.59
CA VAL A 69 -40.19 -7.33 -9.28
C VAL A 69 -39.17 -8.02 -10.17
N CYS A 70 -39.29 -9.33 -10.37
CA CYS A 70 -38.39 -10.08 -11.25
C CYS A 70 -38.55 -9.58 -12.73
N GLU A 71 -39.80 -9.33 -13.20
CA GLU A 71 -40.06 -8.77 -14.52
C GLU A 71 -39.51 -7.35 -14.64
N LEU A 72 -39.65 -6.52 -13.60
CA LEU A 72 -39.13 -5.15 -13.56
C LEU A 72 -37.60 -5.12 -13.69
N ILE A 73 -36.89 -5.99 -12.92
CA ILE A 73 -35.45 -6.09 -13.03
C ILE A 73 -35.06 -6.61 -14.42
N ASN A 74 -35.74 -7.64 -14.93
CA ASN A 74 -35.48 -8.20 -16.27
C ASN A 74 -35.73 -7.21 -17.41
N GLY A 75 -36.71 -6.31 -17.24
CA GLY A 75 -37.01 -5.24 -18.20
C GLY A 75 -36.00 -4.07 -18.17
N THR A 76 -35.08 -4.04 -17.21
CA THR A 76 -34.11 -2.95 -17.10
C THR A 76 -33.02 -3.07 -18.16
N ALA A 77 -32.70 -1.96 -18.81
CA ALA A 77 -31.73 -1.93 -19.90
C ALA A 77 -30.33 -2.41 -19.39
N GLY A 78 -29.71 -3.35 -20.10
CA GLY A 78 -28.40 -3.88 -19.78
C GLY A 78 -28.42 -5.15 -18.91
N VAL A 79 -29.58 -5.60 -18.43
CA VAL A 79 -29.73 -6.86 -17.71
C VAL A 79 -29.64 -8.04 -18.71
N GLY A 80 -28.90 -9.08 -18.34
CA GLY A 80 -28.77 -10.34 -19.09
C GLY A 80 -29.66 -11.43 -18.50
N THR A 81 -29.15 -12.18 -17.53
CA THR A 81 -29.89 -13.23 -16.82
C THR A 81 -30.08 -12.88 -15.36
N ILE A 82 -31.15 -13.35 -14.76
CA ILE A 82 -31.50 -13.14 -13.36
C ILE A 82 -31.71 -14.50 -12.69
N GLU A 83 -31.13 -14.67 -11.52
CA GLU A 83 -31.32 -15.86 -10.68
C GLU A 83 -31.74 -15.43 -9.26
N PRO A 84 -33.01 -15.70 -8.84
CA PRO A 84 -33.45 -15.36 -7.49
C PRO A 84 -33.04 -16.43 -6.49
N HIS A 85 -32.45 -16.03 -5.36
CA HIS A 85 -32.08 -16.90 -4.26
C HIS A 85 -32.78 -16.49 -2.96
N ALA A 86 -33.16 -17.50 -2.18
CA ALA A 86 -33.60 -17.29 -0.81
C ALA A 86 -32.40 -17.06 0.09
N VAL A 87 -32.36 -15.94 0.80
CA VAL A 87 -31.29 -15.59 1.71
C VAL A 87 -31.84 -15.04 3.02
N LEU A 88 -31.01 -15.09 4.08
CA LEU A 88 -31.24 -14.34 5.32
C LEU A 88 -30.20 -13.24 5.39
N LEU A 89 -30.62 -12.00 5.55
CA LEU A 89 -29.74 -10.86 5.75
C LEU A 89 -30.02 -10.26 7.12
N MET A 90 -29.04 -10.33 8.02
CA MET A 90 -29.23 -9.96 9.41
C MET A 90 -28.00 -9.24 9.95
N ASP A 91 -28.24 -8.32 10.88
CA ASP A 91 -27.17 -7.75 11.66
C ASP A 91 -26.75 -8.75 12.73
N ALA A 92 -25.49 -9.20 12.70
CA ALA A 92 -24.97 -10.19 13.63
C ALA A 92 -23.67 -9.71 14.27
N GLN A 93 -23.44 -10.19 15.49
CA GLN A 93 -22.17 -10.00 16.19
C GLN A 93 -21.46 -11.36 16.27
N ILE A 94 -20.30 -11.43 15.63
CA ILE A 94 -19.46 -12.63 15.65
C ILE A 94 -18.61 -12.57 16.91
N HIS A 95 -18.79 -13.53 17.83
CA HIS A 95 -17.99 -13.63 19.03
C HIS A 95 -16.59 -14.17 18.73
N ASP A 96 -15.63 -13.69 19.53
CA ASP A 96 -14.23 -14.11 19.47
C ASP A 96 -13.56 -13.99 18.09
N PHE A 97 -14.01 -13.01 17.28
CA PHE A 97 -13.38 -12.69 16.02
C PHE A 97 -12.01 -12.04 16.26
N ARG A 98 -10.94 -12.84 16.24
CA ARG A 98 -9.59 -12.46 16.70
C ARG A 98 -9.54 -11.97 18.16
N GLY A 99 -10.33 -12.57 19.04
CA GLY A 99 -10.37 -12.18 20.45
C GLY A 99 -11.26 -10.96 20.74
N THR A 100 -12.06 -10.51 19.78
CA THR A 100 -13.03 -9.41 19.94
C THR A 100 -14.38 -9.77 19.36
N ASP A 101 -15.43 -9.08 19.78
CA ASP A 101 -16.75 -9.22 19.17
C ASP A 101 -16.82 -8.31 17.94
N PHE A 102 -17.17 -8.87 16.79
CA PHE A 102 -17.22 -8.16 15.52
C PHE A 102 -18.64 -8.06 14.99
N ALA A 103 -19.22 -6.87 15.04
CA ALA A 103 -20.56 -6.62 14.52
C ALA A 103 -20.48 -6.29 13.02
N ILE A 104 -21.21 -7.05 12.23
CA ILE A 104 -21.28 -6.87 10.79
C ILE A 104 -22.57 -7.48 10.27
N ARG A 105 -23.12 -6.93 9.19
CA ARG A 105 -24.22 -7.55 8.49
C ARG A 105 -23.78 -8.88 7.89
N THR A 106 -24.54 -9.94 8.14
CA THR A 106 -24.26 -11.30 7.65
C THR A 106 -25.36 -11.72 6.70
N MET A 107 -24.95 -12.35 5.62
CA MET A 107 -25.87 -13.01 4.70
C MET A 107 -25.67 -14.52 4.81
N ILE A 108 -26.76 -15.25 5.14
CA ILE A 108 -26.75 -16.72 5.19
C ILE A 108 -27.56 -17.25 4.03
N THR A 109 -26.95 -18.17 3.27
CA THR A 109 -27.53 -18.78 2.09
C THR A 109 -27.74 -20.26 2.30
N ASP A 110 -28.64 -20.89 1.52
CA ASP A 110 -28.81 -22.32 1.47
C ASP A 110 -27.66 -22.96 0.66
N ALA A 111 -26.83 -23.75 1.31
CA ALA A 111 -25.68 -24.43 0.71
C ALA A 111 -26.09 -25.53 -0.29
N ASP A 112 -27.30 -26.09 -0.15
CA ASP A 112 -27.80 -27.18 -0.97
C ASP A 112 -28.63 -26.71 -2.17
N ALA A 113 -28.96 -25.36 -2.19
CA ALA A 113 -29.71 -24.80 -3.31
C ALA A 113 -28.83 -24.74 -4.57
N PRO A 114 -29.35 -25.16 -5.72
CA PRO A 114 -28.61 -25.05 -6.98
C PRO A 114 -28.42 -23.59 -7.35
N ARG A 115 -27.19 -23.21 -7.72
CA ARG A 115 -26.82 -21.87 -8.16
C ARG A 115 -26.08 -21.95 -9.48
N THR A 116 -26.48 -21.15 -10.47
CA THR A 116 -25.74 -20.96 -11.72
C THR A 116 -24.86 -19.74 -11.64
N LEU A 117 -25.31 -18.70 -10.92
CA LEU A 117 -24.52 -17.53 -10.55
C LEU A 117 -24.07 -17.62 -9.09
N ASN A 118 -23.06 -16.85 -8.72
CA ASN A 118 -22.50 -16.78 -7.37
C ASN A 118 -22.12 -18.15 -6.79
N GLN A 119 -21.43 -18.96 -7.61
CA GLN A 119 -20.94 -20.26 -7.19
C GLN A 119 -19.80 -20.12 -6.18
N THR A 120 -19.66 -21.11 -5.31
CA THR A 120 -18.59 -21.16 -4.32
C THR A 120 -17.64 -22.34 -4.58
N ARG A 121 -16.37 -22.17 -4.23
CA ARG A 121 -15.37 -23.23 -4.31
C ARG A 121 -14.93 -23.66 -2.91
N VAL A 122 -15.10 -24.95 -2.60
CA VAL A 122 -14.67 -25.51 -1.32
C VAL A 122 -13.14 -25.53 -1.24
N LEU A 123 -12.58 -24.92 -0.20
CA LEU A 123 -11.14 -24.89 0.10
C LEU A 123 -10.75 -25.91 1.16
N ALA A 124 -11.58 -26.07 2.19
CA ALA A 124 -11.35 -27.00 3.27
C ALA A 124 -12.68 -27.46 3.87
N THR A 125 -12.72 -28.69 4.38
CA THR A 125 -13.90 -29.27 5.03
C THR A 125 -13.52 -29.86 6.38
N ALA A 126 -14.46 -29.85 7.33
CA ALA A 126 -14.29 -30.45 8.64
C ALA A 126 -14.50 -31.99 8.59
N ALA A 127 -13.67 -32.75 9.26
CA ALA A 127 -13.91 -34.14 9.51
C ALA A 127 -15.13 -34.28 10.43
N GLY A 128 -16.24 -34.81 9.89
CA GLY A 128 -17.50 -35.00 10.63
C GLY A 128 -18.58 -33.95 10.38
N GLY A 129 -18.39 -33.07 9.38
CA GLY A 129 -19.39 -32.08 8.96
C GLY A 129 -19.57 -30.93 9.93
N GLY A 130 -20.58 -30.11 9.71
CA GLY A 130 -20.95 -28.93 10.48
C GLY A 130 -22.24 -28.32 9.96
N ASP A 131 -22.63 -27.20 10.51
CA ASP A 131 -23.91 -26.52 10.28
C ASP A 131 -23.74 -25.13 9.63
N LEU A 132 -22.48 -24.68 9.46
CA LEU A 132 -22.20 -23.41 8.79
C LEU A 132 -20.90 -23.52 7.98
N THR A 133 -20.92 -23.07 6.74
CA THR A 133 -19.73 -22.88 5.92
C THR A 133 -19.40 -21.38 5.88
N ILE A 134 -18.14 -21.04 6.03
CA ILE A 134 -17.67 -19.67 6.13
C ILE A 134 -16.79 -19.29 4.94
N ALA A 135 -16.79 -18.01 4.56
CA ALA A 135 -15.91 -17.49 3.53
C ALA A 135 -14.44 -17.52 3.97
N GLN A 136 -13.54 -17.64 3.01
CA GLN A 136 -12.08 -17.63 3.26
C GLN A 136 -11.62 -16.42 4.06
N TYR A 137 -12.20 -15.24 3.79
CA TYR A 137 -11.89 -14.02 4.56
C TYR A 137 -12.22 -14.21 6.05
N THR A 138 -13.43 -14.68 6.35
CA THR A 138 -13.87 -14.94 7.73
C THR A 138 -12.97 -15.97 8.44
N ALA A 139 -12.60 -17.05 7.73
CA ALA A 139 -11.70 -18.06 8.27
C ALA A 139 -10.30 -17.51 8.58
N GLN A 140 -9.68 -16.86 7.61
CA GLN A 140 -8.29 -16.40 7.74
C GLN A 140 -8.19 -15.15 8.62
N PHE A 141 -9.10 -14.21 8.45
CA PHE A 141 -9.09 -12.96 9.20
C PHE A 141 -9.59 -13.17 10.64
N GLY A 142 -10.69 -13.91 10.81
CA GLY A 142 -11.23 -14.25 12.13
C GLY A 142 -10.42 -15.33 12.89
N GLN A 143 -9.48 -16.01 12.22
CA GLN A 143 -8.69 -17.13 12.75
C GLN A 143 -9.53 -18.36 13.11
N PHE A 144 -10.56 -18.64 12.31
CA PHE A 144 -11.40 -19.82 12.48
C PHE A 144 -10.96 -20.96 11.58
N ALA A 145 -11.01 -22.18 12.11
CA ALA A 145 -10.70 -23.43 11.36
C ALA A 145 -11.92 -24.33 11.20
N PRO A 146 -11.97 -25.16 10.12
CA PRO A 146 -13.02 -26.16 9.95
C PRO A 146 -13.11 -27.10 11.16
N GLY A 147 -14.33 -27.29 11.67
CA GLY A 147 -14.63 -28.12 12.85
C GLY A 147 -14.68 -27.36 14.16
N GLU A 148 -14.20 -26.11 14.22
CA GLU A 148 -14.36 -25.21 15.37
C GLU A 148 -15.80 -24.70 15.45
N ARG A 149 -16.12 -24.07 16.55
CA ARG A 149 -17.40 -23.38 16.78
C ARG A 149 -17.24 -21.90 16.52
N ILE A 150 -18.23 -21.31 15.86
CA ILE A 150 -18.43 -19.89 15.70
C ILE A 150 -19.76 -19.51 16.38
N GLU A 151 -19.77 -18.46 17.17
CA GLU A 151 -20.95 -17.98 17.85
C GLU A 151 -21.37 -16.65 17.22
N LEU A 152 -22.63 -16.59 16.78
CA LEU A 152 -23.24 -15.40 16.19
C LEU A 152 -24.36 -14.93 17.11
N ARG A 153 -24.28 -13.70 17.60
CA ARG A 153 -25.40 -13.07 18.28
C ARG A 153 -26.29 -12.38 17.27
N ILE A 154 -27.52 -12.86 17.13
CA ILE A 154 -28.52 -12.39 16.16
C ILE A 154 -29.76 -11.98 16.93
N GLY A 155 -30.20 -10.71 16.80
CA GLY A 155 -31.40 -10.21 17.49
C GLY A 155 -31.35 -10.41 19.02
N GLY A 156 -30.15 -10.36 19.62
CA GLY A 156 -29.93 -10.57 21.06
C GLY A 156 -29.85 -12.03 21.51
N HIS A 157 -29.94 -13.01 20.60
CA HIS A 157 -29.83 -14.45 20.89
C HIS A 157 -28.49 -14.99 20.36
N ASP A 158 -27.78 -15.77 21.18
CA ASP A 158 -26.54 -16.41 20.81
C ASP A 158 -26.82 -17.74 20.08
N GLU A 159 -26.46 -17.77 18.78
CA GLU A 159 -26.54 -18.97 17.93
C GLU A 159 -25.14 -19.54 17.77
N SER A 160 -24.98 -20.81 18.15
CA SER A 160 -23.69 -21.52 18.01
C SER A 160 -23.72 -22.44 16.82
N PHE A 161 -22.71 -22.31 15.95
CA PHE A 161 -22.55 -23.12 14.75
C PHE A 161 -21.22 -23.86 14.78
N ARG A 162 -21.20 -25.09 14.25
CA ARG A 162 -19.97 -25.79 13.94
C ARG A 162 -19.58 -25.52 12.50
N ILE A 163 -18.35 -25.07 12.27
CA ILE A 163 -17.86 -24.76 10.95
C ILE A 163 -17.70 -26.04 10.13
N ALA A 164 -18.53 -26.20 9.10
CA ALA A 164 -18.53 -27.34 8.17
C ALA A 164 -17.34 -27.28 7.21
N GLY A 165 -16.97 -26.07 6.79
CA GLY A 165 -15.90 -25.86 5.85
C GLY A 165 -15.59 -24.39 5.59
N VAL A 166 -14.59 -24.18 4.77
CA VAL A 166 -14.18 -22.87 4.27
C VAL A 166 -14.36 -22.87 2.75
N VAL A 167 -15.03 -21.85 2.25
CA VAL A 167 -15.26 -21.64 0.81
C VAL A 167 -14.62 -20.35 0.33
N GLU A 168 -14.28 -20.35 -0.93
CA GLU A 168 -13.95 -19.16 -1.68
C GLU A 168 -15.20 -18.72 -2.43
N GLU A 169 -15.55 -17.46 -2.22
CA GLU A 169 -16.67 -16.79 -2.87
C GLU A 169 -16.22 -15.40 -3.31
N MET A 170 -16.88 -14.81 -4.30
CA MET A 170 -16.45 -13.53 -4.87
C MET A 170 -17.50 -12.43 -4.74
N GLU A 171 -18.66 -12.74 -4.22
CA GLU A 171 -19.82 -11.90 -4.11
C GLU A 171 -19.65 -10.81 -3.03
N PHE A 172 -19.57 -11.17 -1.76
CA PHE A 172 -19.47 -10.23 -0.64
C PHE A 172 -18.13 -10.30 0.11
N GLY A 173 -17.75 -11.34 0.57
CA GLY A 173 -16.58 -11.95 1.17
C GLY A 173 -15.54 -11.15 1.93
N ASN A 174 -15.69 -9.85 2.17
CA ASN A 174 -14.82 -9.12 3.09
C ASN A 174 -15.53 -8.00 3.84
N ALA A 175 -14.92 -7.51 4.92
CA ALA A 175 -15.51 -6.45 5.73
C ALA A 175 -15.71 -5.12 4.98
N GLY A 176 -14.99 -4.90 3.89
CA GLY A 176 -15.13 -3.69 3.08
C GLY A 176 -16.45 -3.63 2.31
N SER A 177 -17.07 -4.76 1.99
CA SER A 177 -18.42 -4.82 1.44
C SER A 177 -19.53 -4.66 2.49
N GLN A 178 -19.16 -4.58 3.77
CA GLN A 178 -20.04 -4.47 4.93
C GLN A 178 -21.00 -5.65 5.12
N ILE A 179 -20.84 -6.72 4.34
CA ILE A 179 -21.63 -7.96 4.41
C ILE A 179 -20.64 -9.13 4.40
N LEU A 180 -20.79 -10.07 5.34
CA LEU A 180 -20.08 -11.35 5.31
C LEU A 180 -21.03 -12.47 4.89
N ALA A 181 -20.60 -13.26 3.91
CA ALA A 181 -21.38 -14.39 3.43
C ALA A 181 -21.07 -15.67 4.21
N PHE A 182 -22.13 -16.38 4.55
CA PHE A 182 -22.13 -17.71 5.13
C PHE A 182 -23.07 -18.60 4.33
N SER A 183 -22.89 -19.91 4.40
CA SER A 183 -23.85 -20.84 3.87
C SER A 183 -24.15 -21.97 4.86
N ALA A 184 -25.41 -22.37 4.98
CA ALA A 184 -25.86 -23.41 5.88
C ALA A 184 -26.54 -24.52 5.09
N PRO A 185 -26.44 -25.80 5.52
CA PRO A 185 -27.24 -26.89 4.94
C PRO A 185 -28.75 -26.58 4.98
N ALA A 186 -29.51 -27.03 3.99
CA ALA A 186 -30.94 -26.73 3.81
C ALA A 186 -31.78 -26.89 5.09
N ALA A 187 -31.51 -27.92 5.88
CA ALA A 187 -32.22 -28.17 7.15
C ALA A 187 -31.96 -27.05 8.17
N ARG A 188 -30.70 -26.61 8.31
CA ARG A 188 -30.33 -25.53 9.24
C ARG A 188 -30.80 -24.18 8.72
N PHE A 189 -30.68 -23.93 7.42
CA PHE A 189 -31.19 -22.73 6.77
C PHE A 189 -32.70 -22.55 7.03
N THR A 190 -33.51 -23.60 6.80
CA THR A 190 -34.95 -23.60 7.06
C THR A 190 -35.28 -23.36 8.54
N GLN A 191 -34.45 -23.88 9.46
CA GLN A 191 -34.61 -23.62 10.89
C GLN A 191 -34.39 -22.12 11.21
N LEU A 192 -33.35 -21.53 10.67
CA LEU A 192 -33.04 -20.09 10.82
C LEU A 192 -34.12 -19.22 10.19
N GLU A 193 -34.61 -19.57 9.00
CA GLU A 193 -35.74 -18.85 8.37
C GLU A 193 -37.00 -18.80 9.26
N ARG A 194 -37.25 -19.88 10.03
CA ARG A 194 -38.38 -19.90 10.97
C ARG A 194 -38.12 -19.10 12.22
N ALA A 195 -36.89 -19.10 12.70
CA ALA A 195 -36.48 -18.35 13.89
C ALA A 195 -36.46 -16.83 13.63
N TYR A 196 -36.04 -16.41 12.42
CA TYR A 196 -35.87 -15.02 12.06
C TYR A 196 -36.71 -14.62 10.82
N PRO A 197 -38.05 -14.62 10.92
CA PRO A 197 -38.93 -14.40 9.77
C PRO A 197 -38.83 -13.00 9.15
N GLN A 198 -38.38 -12.01 9.92
CA GLN A 198 -38.23 -10.62 9.45
C GLN A 198 -36.95 -10.42 8.63
N GLU A 199 -35.97 -11.31 8.78
CA GLU A 199 -34.68 -11.26 8.09
C GLU A 199 -34.67 -12.06 6.77
N ARG A 200 -35.84 -12.55 6.36
CA ARG A 200 -36.03 -13.27 5.10
C ARG A 200 -35.94 -12.30 3.93
N MET A 201 -34.96 -12.52 3.08
CA MET A 201 -34.74 -11.72 1.88
C MET A 201 -34.72 -12.61 0.63
N THR A 202 -34.85 -11.97 -0.52
CA THR A 202 -34.57 -12.53 -1.82
C THR A 202 -33.42 -11.76 -2.43
N GLU A 203 -32.37 -12.47 -2.77
CA GLU A 203 -31.27 -11.99 -3.57
C GLU A 203 -31.58 -12.22 -5.04
N TYR A 204 -31.47 -11.22 -5.86
CA TYR A 204 -31.46 -11.31 -7.31
C TYR A 204 -30.03 -11.18 -7.80
N ALA A 205 -29.41 -12.31 -8.14
CA ALA A 205 -28.14 -12.36 -8.81
C ALA A 205 -28.34 -12.06 -10.30
N VAL A 206 -27.72 -11.00 -10.81
CA VAL A 206 -27.93 -10.48 -12.15
C VAL A 206 -26.63 -10.53 -12.94
N SER A 207 -26.66 -11.17 -14.12
CA SER A 207 -25.60 -10.98 -15.10
C SER A 207 -25.92 -9.82 -16.02
N VAL A 208 -24.90 -9.06 -16.43
CA VAL A 208 -25.05 -7.90 -17.29
C VAL A 208 -24.80 -8.28 -18.75
N SER A 209 -25.56 -7.68 -19.66
CA SER A 209 -25.38 -7.89 -21.09
C SER A 209 -24.00 -7.42 -21.55
N ALA A 210 -23.42 -8.10 -22.54
CA ALA A 210 -22.08 -7.80 -23.04
C ALA A 210 -21.91 -6.32 -23.43
N GLY A 211 -20.98 -5.63 -22.77
CA GLY A 211 -20.66 -4.23 -23.01
C GLY A 211 -21.47 -3.21 -22.20
N ALA A 212 -22.40 -3.65 -21.34
CA ALA A 212 -23.05 -2.76 -20.40
C ALA A 212 -22.17 -2.60 -19.12
N ASP A 213 -22.28 -1.45 -18.49
CA ASP A 213 -21.55 -1.14 -17.26
C ASP A 213 -22.34 -1.65 -16.03
N PRO A 214 -21.79 -2.58 -15.21
CA PRO A 214 -22.46 -3.11 -14.03
C PRO A 214 -22.95 -2.03 -13.05
N ARG A 215 -22.19 -0.95 -12.86
CA ARG A 215 -22.57 0.15 -11.98
C ARG A 215 -23.79 0.89 -12.51
N ALA A 216 -23.82 1.16 -13.81
CA ALA A 216 -24.96 1.81 -14.44
C ALA A 216 -26.21 0.91 -14.38
N VAL A 217 -26.06 -0.39 -14.65
CA VAL A 217 -27.16 -1.36 -14.57
C VAL A 217 -27.70 -1.45 -13.14
N ARG A 218 -26.82 -1.57 -12.12
CA ARG A 218 -27.22 -1.51 -10.71
C ARG A 218 -28.06 -0.25 -10.42
N SER A 219 -27.55 0.92 -10.80
CA SER A 219 -28.24 2.19 -10.57
C SER A 219 -29.58 2.29 -11.30
N HIS A 220 -29.72 1.65 -12.47
CA HIS A 220 -30.99 1.57 -13.19
C HIS A 220 -31.99 0.66 -12.48
N ILE A 221 -31.56 -0.50 -12.00
CA ILE A 221 -32.39 -1.43 -11.23
C ILE A 221 -32.85 -0.78 -9.92
N GLU A 222 -31.92 -0.17 -9.14
CA GLU A 222 -32.26 0.52 -7.89
C GLU A 222 -33.31 1.62 -8.11
N ARG A 223 -33.21 2.41 -9.19
CA ARG A 223 -34.20 3.42 -9.53
C ARG A 223 -35.57 2.80 -9.90
N ALA A 224 -35.58 1.79 -10.75
CA ALA A 224 -36.79 1.11 -11.13
C ALA A 224 -37.55 0.52 -9.93
N LEU A 225 -36.78 -0.08 -8.98
CA LEU A 225 -37.35 -0.61 -7.75
C LEU A 225 -37.85 0.49 -6.81
N ALA A 226 -37.12 1.59 -6.70
CA ALA A 226 -37.55 2.75 -5.91
C ALA A 226 -38.81 3.40 -6.48
N ASP A 227 -38.92 3.57 -7.80
CA ASP A 227 -40.11 4.09 -8.49
C ASP A 227 -41.33 3.17 -8.30
N ALA A 228 -41.11 1.85 -8.16
CA ALA A 228 -42.15 0.87 -7.86
C ALA A 228 -42.44 0.75 -6.34
N GLY A 229 -41.78 1.51 -5.47
CA GLY A 229 -41.95 1.44 -4.01
C GLY A 229 -41.41 0.15 -3.38
N VAL A 230 -40.48 -0.53 -4.02
CA VAL A 230 -39.84 -1.77 -3.51
C VAL A 230 -38.60 -1.41 -2.71
N PRO A 231 -38.55 -1.71 -1.41
CA PRO A 231 -37.37 -1.41 -0.59
C PRO A 231 -36.20 -2.33 -0.97
N VAL A 232 -35.01 -1.76 -1.13
CA VAL A 232 -33.76 -2.47 -1.39
C VAL A 232 -32.95 -2.54 -0.11
N ALA A 233 -32.72 -3.75 0.41
CA ALA A 233 -31.96 -3.98 1.62
C ALA A 233 -30.44 -3.89 1.39
N ALA A 234 -29.98 -4.37 0.24
CA ALA A 234 -28.59 -4.25 -0.22
C ALA A 234 -28.53 -4.27 -1.75
N ALA A 235 -27.60 -3.54 -2.33
CA ALA A 235 -27.30 -3.57 -3.75
C ALA A 235 -25.78 -3.37 -3.94
N ILE A 236 -25.15 -4.25 -4.70
CA ILE A 236 -23.72 -4.26 -4.94
C ILE A 236 -23.43 -4.60 -6.39
N ASP A 237 -22.32 -4.12 -6.91
CA ASP A 237 -21.81 -4.50 -8.23
C ASP A 237 -20.40 -5.07 -8.15
N CYS A 238 -20.04 -5.93 -9.10
CA CYS A 238 -18.76 -6.62 -9.14
C CYS A 238 -17.55 -5.68 -9.19
N ASP A 239 -17.68 -4.49 -9.79
CA ASP A 239 -16.60 -3.50 -9.87
C ASP A 239 -16.34 -2.83 -8.52
N SER A 240 -17.39 -2.52 -7.77
CA SER A 240 -17.29 -1.99 -6.40
C SER A 240 -16.69 -3.02 -5.45
N VAL A 241 -17.10 -4.28 -5.53
CA VAL A 241 -16.52 -5.39 -4.75
C VAL A 241 -15.04 -5.56 -5.09
N ARG A 242 -14.70 -5.58 -6.37
CA ARG A 242 -13.30 -5.67 -6.83
C ARG A 242 -12.45 -4.52 -6.31
N ALA A 243 -12.95 -3.29 -6.39
CA ALA A 243 -12.25 -2.11 -5.92
C ALA A 243 -11.95 -2.21 -4.42
N THR A 244 -12.93 -2.60 -3.61
CA THR A 244 -12.82 -2.74 -2.16
C THR A 244 -11.88 -3.89 -1.76
N ARG A 245 -12.04 -5.07 -2.35
CA ARG A 245 -11.19 -6.23 -2.07
C ARG A 245 -9.73 -6.03 -2.47
N THR A 246 -9.46 -5.27 -3.55
CA THR A 246 -8.09 -5.04 -4.04
C THR A 246 -7.45 -3.74 -3.55
N MET A 247 -8.15 -2.90 -2.80
CA MET A 247 -7.69 -1.58 -2.35
C MET A 247 -6.35 -1.66 -1.59
N VAL A 248 -6.30 -2.43 -0.51
CA VAL A 248 -5.08 -2.59 0.32
C VAL A 248 -3.96 -3.21 -0.50
N SER A 249 -4.29 -4.17 -1.36
CA SER A 249 -3.32 -4.80 -2.27
C SER A 249 -2.68 -3.77 -3.21
N ARG A 250 -3.48 -2.84 -3.77
CA ARG A 250 -2.98 -1.76 -4.64
C ARG A 250 -2.01 -0.85 -3.90
N LEU A 251 -2.32 -0.48 -2.65
CA LEU A 251 -1.43 0.34 -1.82
C LEU A 251 -0.08 -0.36 -1.57
N ILE A 252 -0.10 -1.63 -1.17
CA ILE A 252 1.11 -2.43 -0.95
C ILE A 252 1.94 -2.52 -2.24
N ILE A 253 1.31 -2.83 -3.36
CA ILE A 253 1.99 -2.95 -4.66
C ILE A 253 2.59 -1.61 -5.07
N LEU A 254 1.89 -0.50 -4.89
CA LEU A 254 2.38 0.84 -5.24
C LEU A 254 3.60 1.22 -4.39
N ILE A 255 3.59 0.96 -3.09
CA ILE A 255 4.75 1.14 -2.21
C ILE A 255 5.94 0.33 -2.72
N LEU A 256 5.73 -0.94 -3.08
CA LEU A 256 6.78 -1.80 -3.62
C LEU A 256 7.34 -1.30 -4.96
N VAL A 257 6.47 -0.79 -5.86
CA VAL A 257 6.89 -0.22 -7.15
C VAL A 257 7.74 1.02 -6.93
N VAL A 258 7.30 1.97 -6.10
CA VAL A 258 8.06 3.19 -5.78
C VAL A 258 9.43 2.82 -5.21
N PHE A 259 9.47 1.87 -4.29
CA PHE A 259 10.72 1.42 -3.70
C PHE A 259 11.64 0.72 -4.72
N ALA A 260 11.10 -0.14 -5.58
CA ALA A 260 11.87 -0.80 -6.64
C ALA A 260 12.45 0.20 -7.63
N VAL A 261 11.73 1.27 -7.97
CA VAL A 261 12.22 2.37 -8.82
C VAL A 261 13.38 3.10 -8.13
N LEU A 262 13.25 3.43 -6.84
CA LEU A 262 14.34 4.08 -6.09
C LEU A 262 15.59 3.21 -6.03
N VAL A 263 15.46 1.91 -5.76
CA VAL A 263 16.57 0.94 -5.79
C VAL A 263 17.21 0.85 -7.17
N THR A 264 16.39 0.89 -8.23
CA THR A 264 16.88 0.92 -9.61
C THR A 264 17.70 2.17 -9.87
N ILE A 265 17.25 3.36 -9.44
CA ILE A 265 18.00 4.61 -9.57
C ILE A 265 19.36 4.51 -8.86
N VAL A 266 19.40 3.96 -7.64
CA VAL A 266 20.66 3.70 -6.91
C VAL A 266 21.60 2.82 -7.72
N SER A 267 21.08 1.74 -8.29
CA SER A 267 21.85 0.82 -9.15
C SER A 267 22.49 1.53 -10.34
N LEU A 268 21.77 2.49 -10.92
CA LEU A 268 22.22 3.27 -12.08
C LEU A 268 23.35 4.26 -11.75
N VAL A 269 23.17 4.99 -10.64
CA VAL A 269 24.20 5.91 -10.13
C VAL A 269 25.49 5.13 -9.90
N LEU A 270 25.38 3.95 -9.29
CA LEU A 270 26.53 3.08 -9.07
C LEU A 270 27.16 2.56 -10.37
N CYS A 271 26.36 2.10 -11.33
CA CYS A 271 26.83 1.64 -12.63
C CYS A 271 27.67 2.73 -13.33
N THR A 272 27.13 3.95 -13.40
CA THR A 272 27.83 5.10 -14.00
C THR A 272 29.16 5.39 -13.34
N PHE A 273 29.15 5.40 -12.00
CA PHE A 273 30.38 5.63 -11.24
C PHE A 273 31.42 4.52 -11.49
N HIS A 274 30.97 3.28 -11.49
CA HIS A 274 31.85 2.15 -11.67
C HIS A 274 32.51 2.15 -13.04
N ILE A 275 31.76 2.43 -14.09
CA ILE A 275 32.29 2.55 -15.47
C ILE A 275 33.29 3.70 -15.53
N ARG A 276 32.96 4.88 -14.99
CA ARG A 276 33.88 6.02 -14.96
C ARG A 276 35.19 5.71 -14.24
N ASN A 277 35.09 4.98 -13.10
CA ASN A 277 36.26 4.61 -12.33
C ASN A 277 37.19 3.65 -13.11
N ILE A 278 36.62 2.67 -13.84
CA ILE A 278 37.41 1.78 -14.71
C ILE A 278 38.04 2.57 -15.84
N VAL A 279 37.29 3.46 -16.49
CA VAL A 279 37.82 4.32 -17.56
C VAL A 279 38.99 5.18 -17.06
N GLU A 280 38.90 5.73 -15.87
CA GLU A 280 40.00 6.51 -15.26
C GLU A 280 41.20 5.63 -14.88
N THR A 281 40.99 4.40 -14.40
CA THR A 281 42.07 3.49 -14.02
C THR A 281 42.81 2.92 -15.20
N ASP A 282 42.10 2.57 -16.28
CA ASP A 282 42.65 1.93 -17.47
C ASP A 282 42.98 2.93 -18.62
N ARG A 283 43.05 4.24 -18.27
CA ARG A 283 43.19 5.32 -19.24
C ARG A 283 44.44 5.17 -20.15
N THR A 284 45.56 4.74 -19.58
CA THR A 284 46.82 4.52 -20.30
C THR A 284 46.68 3.36 -21.29
N ASP A 285 46.12 2.24 -20.83
CA ASP A 285 45.90 1.06 -21.69
C ASP A 285 44.96 1.39 -22.88
N MET A 286 43.92 2.23 -22.62
CA MET A 286 43.02 2.72 -23.68
C MET A 286 43.71 3.68 -24.65
N GLY A 287 44.64 4.50 -24.15
CA GLY A 287 45.49 5.36 -25.00
C GLY A 287 46.35 4.54 -25.94
N VAL A 288 46.98 3.47 -25.46
CA VAL A 288 47.75 2.53 -26.27
C VAL A 288 46.87 1.84 -27.32
N LEU A 289 45.68 1.35 -26.95
CA LEU A 289 44.73 0.73 -27.89
C LEU A 289 44.31 1.71 -29.01
N LYS A 290 44.06 2.98 -28.67
CA LYS A 290 43.76 4.02 -29.68
C LYS A 290 44.96 4.30 -30.60
N ALA A 291 46.17 4.31 -30.03
CA ALA A 291 47.40 4.47 -30.82
C ALA A 291 47.63 3.29 -31.78
N LEU A 292 47.17 2.09 -31.42
CA LEU A 292 47.21 0.87 -32.27
C LEU A 292 46.06 0.83 -33.30
N GLY A 293 45.24 1.91 -33.42
CA GLY A 293 44.18 2.04 -34.43
C GLY A 293 42.80 1.59 -34.03
N TYR A 294 42.56 1.21 -32.77
CA TYR A 294 41.21 0.91 -32.30
C TYR A 294 40.38 2.17 -32.20
N THR A 295 39.17 2.16 -32.76
CA THR A 295 38.25 3.29 -32.67
C THR A 295 37.65 3.43 -31.28
N GLY A 296 37.32 4.66 -30.88
CA GLY A 296 36.66 4.90 -29.60
C GLY A 296 35.34 4.15 -29.45
N GLN A 297 34.62 3.87 -30.54
CA GLN A 297 33.41 3.05 -30.55
C GLN A 297 33.71 1.58 -30.25
N MET A 298 34.72 1.01 -30.84
CA MET A 298 35.12 -0.39 -30.59
C MET A 298 35.51 -0.61 -29.14
N ILE A 299 36.26 0.32 -28.56
CA ILE A 299 36.65 0.27 -27.14
C ILE A 299 35.39 0.43 -26.24
N SER A 300 34.50 1.35 -26.62
CA SER A 300 33.22 1.54 -25.89
C SER A 300 32.38 0.26 -25.82
N HIS A 301 32.16 -0.39 -26.96
CA HIS A 301 31.37 -1.63 -27.03
C HIS A 301 32.04 -2.77 -26.25
N ALA A 302 33.36 -2.90 -26.32
CA ALA A 302 34.08 -3.90 -25.53
C ALA A 302 33.98 -3.69 -24.03
N MET A 303 33.90 -2.44 -23.59
CA MET A 303 33.69 -2.10 -22.17
C MET A 303 32.24 -2.27 -21.70
N MET A 304 31.25 -1.99 -22.54
CA MET A 304 29.83 -2.11 -22.19
C MET A 304 29.36 -3.57 -22.12
N ALA A 305 29.92 -4.45 -22.98
CA ALA A 305 29.51 -5.84 -23.09
C ALA A 305 29.52 -6.64 -21.75
N PRO A 306 30.58 -6.58 -20.91
CA PRO A 306 30.56 -7.24 -19.60
C PRO A 306 29.47 -6.74 -18.66
N TYR A 307 29.18 -5.44 -18.64
CA TYR A 307 28.12 -4.86 -17.83
C TYR A 307 26.74 -5.34 -18.24
N LEU A 308 26.49 -5.38 -19.56
CA LEU A 308 25.23 -5.89 -20.09
C LEU A 308 25.05 -7.38 -19.73
N LEU A 309 26.11 -8.17 -19.88
CA LEU A 309 26.09 -9.60 -19.59
C LEU A 309 25.81 -9.85 -18.09
N VAL A 310 26.48 -9.09 -17.21
CA VAL A 310 26.21 -9.15 -15.75
C VAL A 310 24.80 -8.69 -15.44
N CYS A 311 24.35 -7.61 -16.06
CA CYS A 311 22.99 -7.09 -15.87
C CYS A 311 21.96 -8.14 -16.25
N VAL A 312 22.03 -8.71 -17.43
CA VAL A 312 21.08 -9.74 -17.89
C VAL A 312 21.14 -10.97 -17.00
N GLY A 313 22.35 -11.49 -16.69
CA GLY A 313 22.51 -12.63 -15.80
C GLY A 313 21.96 -12.38 -14.39
N ALA A 314 22.30 -11.23 -13.79
CA ALA A 314 21.79 -10.84 -12.48
C ALA A 314 20.26 -10.60 -12.49
N THR A 315 19.73 -10.05 -13.58
CA THR A 315 18.28 -9.85 -13.74
C THR A 315 17.56 -11.19 -13.81
N VAL A 316 18.05 -12.15 -14.59
CA VAL A 316 17.45 -13.50 -14.66
C VAL A 316 17.48 -14.20 -13.30
N ILE A 317 18.59 -14.14 -12.57
CA ILE A 317 18.69 -14.70 -11.23
C ILE A 317 17.77 -13.95 -10.26
N GLY A 318 17.71 -12.63 -10.34
CA GLY A 318 16.80 -11.80 -9.51
C GLY A 318 15.33 -12.11 -9.76
N LEU A 319 14.93 -12.33 -11.00
CA LEU A 319 13.59 -12.78 -11.37
C LEU A 319 13.31 -14.20 -10.89
N ALA A 320 14.27 -15.10 -10.94
CA ALA A 320 14.13 -16.43 -10.33
C ALA A 320 13.95 -16.34 -8.81
N LEU A 321 14.67 -15.44 -8.13
CA LEU A 321 14.48 -15.19 -6.69
C LEU A 321 13.15 -14.49 -6.41
N SER A 322 12.63 -13.66 -7.31
CA SER A 322 11.32 -13.04 -7.14
C SER A 322 10.20 -14.08 -7.05
N THR A 323 10.33 -15.24 -7.72
CA THR A 323 9.36 -16.33 -7.61
C THR A 323 9.28 -16.94 -6.21
N LEU A 324 10.32 -16.77 -5.38
CA LEU A 324 10.35 -17.18 -3.96
C LEU A 324 9.83 -16.07 -3.03
N ALA A 325 10.09 -14.81 -3.37
CA ALA A 325 9.68 -13.66 -2.56
C ALA A 325 8.19 -13.30 -2.77
N THR A 326 7.72 -13.37 -4.02
CA THR A 326 6.35 -12.97 -4.40
C THR A 326 5.25 -13.77 -3.66
N PRO A 327 5.35 -15.09 -3.41
CA PRO A 327 4.35 -15.83 -2.65
C PRO A 327 4.19 -15.32 -1.20
N ALA A 328 5.27 -14.91 -0.54
CA ALA A 328 5.20 -14.36 0.82
C ALA A 328 4.44 -13.02 0.87
N ILE A 329 4.62 -12.17 -0.14
CA ILE A 329 3.84 -10.93 -0.28
C ILE A 329 2.41 -11.27 -0.71
N GLY A 330 2.26 -12.25 -1.60
CA GLY A 330 0.96 -12.72 -2.09
C GLY A 330 0.08 -13.28 -0.98
N SER A 331 0.64 -13.95 0.03
CA SER A 331 -0.14 -14.43 1.18
C SER A 331 -0.71 -13.29 2.04
N LEU A 332 0.03 -12.19 2.18
CA LEU A 332 -0.49 -10.98 2.85
C LEU A 332 -1.64 -10.34 2.05
N ILE A 333 -1.50 -10.32 0.74
CA ILE A 333 -2.55 -9.83 -0.17
C ILE A 333 -3.79 -10.73 -0.10
N ALA A 334 -3.62 -12.05 -0.14
CA ALA A 334 -4.70 -13.04 -0.07
C ALA A 334 -5.51 -12.89 1.23
N LEU A 335 -4.82 -12.69 2.37
CA LEU A 335 -5.44 -12.47 3.67
C LEU A 335 -6.39 -11.26 3.65
N GLN A 336 -6.00 -10.18 3.01
CA GLN A 336 -6.79 -8.94 2.94
C GLN A 336 -7.91 -9.01 1.90
N ALA A 337 -7.62 -9.61 0.76
CA ALA A 337 -8.55 -9.65 -0.37
C ALA A 337 -9.61 -10.75 -0.23
N GLY A 338 -9.40 -11.73 0.66
CA GLY A 338 -10.34 -12.82 0.91
C GLY A 338 -10.47 -13.83 -0.22
N PHE A 339 -9.45 -13.97 -1.08
CA PHE A 339 -9.40 -14.98 -2.13
C PHE A 339 -8.01 -15.62 -2.23
N THR A 340 -7.95 -16.86 -2.77
CA THR A 340 -6.68 -17.57 -2.93
C THR A 340 -5.85 -16.95 -4.04
N PHE A 341 -4.70 -16.40 -3.65
CA PHE A 341 -3.75 -15.81 -4.58
C PHE A 341 -2.44 -16.61 -4.57
N HIS A 342 -2.19 -17.35 -5.64
CA HIS A 342 -0.92 -18.01 -5.88
C HIS A 342 -0.17 -17.21 -6.95
N ALA A 343 0.77 -16.41 -6.50
CA ALA A 343 1.61 -15.64 -7.41
C ALA A 343 2.40 -16.58 -8.33
N ARG A 344 2.06 -16.58 -9.61
CA ARG A 344 2.81 -17.28 -10.66
C ARG A 344 3.69 -16.29 -11.40
N ALA A 345 4.82 -16.77 -11.91
CA ALA A 345 5.69 -15.95 -12.76
C ALA A 345 4.89 -15.45 -13.99
N ASP A 346 4.88 -14.13 -14.17
CA ASP A 346 4.25 -13.50 -15.35
C ASP A 346 5.30 -13.10 -16.36
N ALA A 347 5.19 -13.63 -17.57
CA ALA A 347 6.15 -13.39 -18.65
C ALA A 347 6.20 -11.90 -19.07
N ARG A 348 5.07 -11.19 -18.98
CA ARG A 348 5.00 -9.75 -19.32
C ARG A 348 5.78 -8.93 -18.31
N ALA A 349 5.54 -9.18 -16.99
CA ALA A 349 6.27 -8.53 -15.91
C ALA A 349 7.78 -8.80 -16.01
N TRP A 350 8.17 -10.03 -16.36
CA TRP A 350 9.56 -10.42 -16.55
C TRP A 350 10.20 -9.70 -17.75
N LEU A 351 9.53 -9.67 -18.89
CA LEU A 351 10.02 -8.97 -20.08
C LEU A 351 10.18 -7.46 -19.84
N ILE A 352 9.20 -6.83 -19.17
CA ILE A 352 9.27 -5.42 -18.78
C ILE A 352 10.46 -5.17 -17.86
N THR A 353 10.67 -6.02 -16.85
CA THR A 353 11.79 -5.91 -15.91
C THR A 353 13.14 -6.04 -16.64
N ILE A 354 13.29 -7.04 -17.51
CA ILE A 354 14.51 -7.25 -18.29
C ILE A 354 14.75 -6.04 -19.20
N ALA A 355 13.74 -5.60 -19.94
CA ALA A 355 13.85 -4.46 -20.86
C ALA A 355 14.19 -3.17 -20.12
N ALA A 356 13.54 -2.90 -18.98
CA ALA A 356 13.81 -1.73 -18.17
C ALA A 356 15.24 -1.72 -17.63
N LEU A 357 15.67 -2.78 -16.96
CA LEU A 357 17.02 -2.85 -16.37
C LEU A 357 18.12 -2.89 -17.41
N ALA A 358 17.94 -3.64 -18.50
CA ALA A 358 18.90 -3.69 -19.61
C ALA A 358 18.98 -2.34 -20.35
N GLY A 359 17.83 -1.74 -20.68
CA GLY A 359 17.77 -0.46 -21.38
C GLY A 359 18.42 0.65 -20.56
N VAL A 360 18.11 0.68 -19.30
CA VAL A 360 18.66 1.68 -18.37
C VAL A 360 20.16 1.44 -18.14
N THR A 361 20.60 0.19 -17.94
CA THR A 361 22.04 -0.14 -17.84
C THR A 361 22.80 0.27 -19.08
N LEU A 362 22.25 0.03 -20.28
CA LEU A 362 22.85 0.47 -21.54
C LEU A 362 22.96 1.98 -21.64
N LEU A 363 21.90 2.71 -21.25
CA LEU A 363 21.90 4.18 -21.27
C LEU A 363 23.01 4.74 -20.37
N PHE A 364 23.10 4.27 -19.14
CA PHE A 364 24.11 4.76 -18.18
C PHE A 364 25.51 4.27 -18.48
N ALA A 365 25.67 3.06 -19.02
CA ALA A 365 26.93 2.59 -19.54
C ALA A 365 27.41 3.49 -20.72
N TRP A 366 26.50 3.84 -21.63
CA TRP A 366 26.79 4.77 -22.73
C TRP A 366 27.21 6.15 -22.22
N ILE A 367 26.51 6.72 -21.24
CA ILE A 367 26.90 8.00 -20.59
C ILE A 367 28.27 7.88 -19.94
N GLY A 368 28.57 6.78 -19.23
CA GLY A 368 29.87 6.54 -18.58
C GLY A 368 31.01 6.46 -19.55
N VAL A 369 30.81 5.82 -20.70
CA VAL A 369 31.83 5.59 -21.72
C VAL A 369 31.96 6.77 -22.72
N ARG A 370 30.99 7.68 -22.74
CA ARG A 370 31.02 8.84 -23.66
C ARG A 370 32.31 9.67 -23.53
N SER A 371 32.88 9.72 -22.31
CA SER A 371 34.16 10.41 -22.05
C SER A 371 35.36 9.80 -22.78
N LEU A 372 35.30 8.51 -23.16
CA LEU A 372 36.36 7.85 -23.94
C LEU A 372 36.48 8.36 -25.37
N ARG A 373 35.38 8.83 -25.96
CA ARG A 373 35.41 9.37 -27.33
C ARG A 373 36.31 10.60 -27.45
N ALA A 374 36.34 11.41 -26.39
CA ALA A 374 37.14 12.66 -26.34
C ALA A 374 38.61 12.46 -25.89
N LEU A 375 39.04 11.24 -25.54
CA LEU A 375 40.40 10.96 -25.08
C LEU A 375 41.40 11.05 -26.27
N GLN A 376 42.40 11.94 -26.16
CA GLN A 376 43.53 11.98 -27.09
C GLN A 376 44.60 10.96 -26.68
N PRO A 377 45.13 10.14 -27.63
CA PRO A 377 46.10 9.08 -27.32
C PRO A 377 47.37 9.60 -26.64
N ILE A 378 47.89 10.74 -27.08
CA ILE A 378 49.12 11.33 -26.55
C ILE A 378 48.99 11.77 -25.10
N GLU A 379 47.83 12.39 -24.73
CA GLU A 379 47.57 12.81 -23.35
C GLU A 379 47.36 11.61 -22.43
N ALA A 380 46.70 10.55 -22.94
CA ALA A 380 46.48 9.33 -22.21
C ALA A 380 47.76 8.58 -21.84
N ILE A 381 48.71 8.49 -22.81
CA ILE A 381 50.00 7.80 -22.62
C ILE A 381 50.96 8.61 -21.74
N ARG A 382 50.94 9.95 -21.84
CA ARG A 382 51.76 10.83 -20.97
C ARG A 382 51.26 10.92 -19.52
N GLY A 383 50.13 10.34 -19.19
CA GLY A 383 49.57 10.38 -17.85
C GLY A 383 49.12 11.79 -17.42
N ILE A 384 49.12 12.77 -18.32
CA ILE A 384 48.73 14.15 -18.05
C ILE A 384 47.20 14.20 -18.04
N SER A 385 46.59 14.17 -16.88
CA SER A 385 45.17 14.42 -16.77
C SER A 385 44.92 15.93 -16.78
N ALA A 386 44.19 16.41 -17.81
CA ALA A 386 43.74 17.83 -17.87
C ALA A 386 42.93 18.25 -16.59
N ARG A 387 42.47 17.27 -15.80
CA ARG A 387 41.81 17.48 -14.52
C ARG A 387 42.76 17.69 -13.34
N SER A 388 44.04 17.23 -13.44
CA SER A 388 45.05 17.42 -12.38
C SER A 388 45.44 18.89 -12.20
N GLN A 389 45.33 19.72 -13.25
CA GLN A 389 45.73 21.12 -13.17
C GLN A 389 44.66 22.07 -12.61
N ARG A 390 43.40 21.66 -12.45
CA ARG A 390 42.30 22.56 -12.02
C ARG A 390 41.94 22.51 -10.53
N HIS A 391 42.39 21.52 -9.79
CA HIS A 391 42.17 21.51 -8.37
C HIS A 391 43.43 21.99 -7.62
N THR A 392 43.53 23.26 -7.39
CA THR A 392 44.39 23.83 -6.36
C THR A 392 43.92 23.30 -5.00
N VAL A 393 44.47 22.14 -4.63
CA VAL A 393 44.26 21.57 -3.29
C VAL A 393 44.82 22.58 -2.30
N ARG A 394 43.96 23.09 -1.40
CA ARG A 394 44.42 24.00 -0.34
C ARG A 394 45.59 23.35 0.41
N PRO A 395 46.70 24.06 0.65
CA PRO A 395 47.84 23.52 1.37
C PRO A 395 47.41 23.13 2.80
N LEU A 396 47.96 22.04 3.30
CA LEU A 396 47.62 21.43 4.60
C LEU A 396 47.64 22.43 5.78
N ASN A 397 48.54 23.43 5.72
CA ASN A 397 48.66 24.46 6.74
C ASN A 397 47.49 25.46 6.81
N ARG A 398 46.60 25.47 5.80
CA ARG A 398 45.37 26.31 5.75
C ARG A 398 44.09 25.54 6.03
N MET A 399 44.18 24.27 6.39
CA MET A 399 43.01 23.44 6.73
C MET A 399 42.77 23.43 8.25
N PRO A 400 41.51 23.59 8.70
CA PRO A 400 41.20 23.53 10.12
C PRO A 400 41.37 22.11 10.68
N GLY A 401 41.81 22.02 11.94
CA GLY A 401 41.91 20.76 12.69
C GLY A 401 43.31 20.13 12.72
N ASN A 402 43.42 18.96 13.33
CA ASN A 402 44.64 18.18 13.42
C ASN A 402 45.14 17.69 12.06
N ALA A 403 46.42 17.41 11.89
CA ALA A 403 47.00 16.91 10.63
C ALA A 403 46.23 15.72 10.02
N ARG A 404 45.65 14.85 10.85
CA ARG A 404 44.84 13.69 10.42
C ARG A 404 43.52 14.13 9.75
N THR A 405 42.82 15.08 10.34
CA THR A 405 41.56 15.62 9.77
C THR A 405 41.82 16.41 8.50
N ALA A 406 42.90 17.17 8.48
CA ALA A 406 43.32 17.90 7.29
C ALA A 406 43.67 16.97 6.11
N ILE A 407 44.37 15.85 6.35
CA ILE A 407 44.65 14.84 5.32
C ILE A 407 43.38 14.15 4.84
N SER A 408 42.43 13.82 5.73
CA SER A 408 41.15 13.21 5.34
C SER A 408 40.29 14.15 4.49
N LEU A 409 40.22 15.43 4.85
CA LEU A 409 39.52 16.46 4.08
C LEU A 409 40.18 16.71 2.71
N GLN A 410 41.50 16.72 2.65
CA GLN A 410 42.25 16.80 1.40
C GLN A 410 41.98 15.61 0.49
N GLN A 411 41.94 14.40 1.05
CA GLN A 411 41.61 13.17 0.35
C GLN A 411 40.16 13.16 -0.14
N ALA A 412 39.24 13.68 0.66
CA ALA A 412 37.86 13.92 0.22
C ALA A 412 37.81 14.88 -0.96
N ALA A 413 38.43 16.05 -0.88
CA ALA A 413 38.45 17.04 -1.96
C ALA A 413 39.11 16.54 -3.26
N ALA A 414 40.08 15.66 -3.16
CA ALA A 414 40.78 15.09 -4.33
C ALA A 414 39.95 14.07 -5.14
N SER A 415 38.79 13.63 -4.64
CA SER A 415 37.97 12.58 -5.28
C SER A 415 36.51 12.99 -5.46
N PRO A 416 36.20 14.01 -6.26
CA PRO A 416 34.84 14.57 -6.39
C PRO A 416 33.82 13.56 -6.93
N SER A 417 34.22 12.70 -7.89
CA SER A 417 33.33 11.67 -8.45
C SER A 417 32.88 10.65 -7.42
N ARG A 418 33.80 10.23 -6.52
CA ARG A 418 33.52 9.31 -5.42
C ARG A 418 32.58 9.96 -4.41
N ASN A 419 32.85 11.23 -4.06
CA ASN A 419 32.03 11.95 -3.10
C ASN A 419 30.60 12.18 -3.61
N LEU A 420 30.49 12.52 -4.90
CA LEU A 420 29.18 12.66 -5.54
C LEU A 420 28.40 11.34 -5.48
N LEU A 421 29.05 10.20 -5.78
CA LEU A 421 28.39 8.90 -5.67
C LEU A 421 27.91 8.63 -4.23
N VAL A 422 28.82 8.75 -3.24
CA VAL A 422 28.49 8.48 -1.86
C VAL A 422 27.40 9.43 -1.37
N GLY A 423 27.49 10.70 -1.72
CA GLY A 423 26.49 11.72 -1.39
C GLY A 423 25.11 11.41 -2.00
N CYS A 424 25.05 11.16 -3.32
CA CYS A 424 23.80 10.80 -4.01
C CYS A 424 23.19 9.52 -3.45
N MET A 425 24.01 8.51 -3.17
CA MET A 425 23.56 7.27 -2.60
C MET A 425 22.99 7.48 -1.20
N THR A 426 23.74 8.18 -0.32
CA THR A 426 23.26 8.48 1.02
C THR A 426 21.97 9.29 0.99
N PHE A 427 21.89 10.27 0.08
CA PHE A 427 20.67 11.03 -0.17
C PHE A 427 19.46 10.12 -0.46
N LEU A 428 19.58 9.24 -1.46
CA LEU A 428 18.50 8.31 -1.84
C LEU A 428 18.16 7.32 -0.71
N MET A 429 19.17 6.80 -0.02
CA MET A 429 18.92 5.89 1.12
C MET A 429 18.26 6.61 2.30
N THR A 430 18.60 7.88 2.54
CA THR A 430 17.94 8.67 3.58
C THR A 430 16.46 8.92 3.23
N LEU A 431 16.11 9.15 1.96
CA LEU A 431 14.72 9.24 1.52
C LEU A 431 13.96 7.96 1.81
N ILE A 432 14.53 6.79 1.44
CA ILE A 432 13.92 5.48 1.65
C ILE A 432 13.71 5.20 3.14
N VAL A 433 14.75 5.39 3.95
CA VAL A 433 14.69 5.10 5.39
C VAL A 433 13.74 6.07 6.10
N SER A 434 13.69 7.33 5.69
CA SER A 434 12.75 8.32 6.23
C SER A 434 11.31 7.95 5.90
N PHE A 435 11.04 7.51 4.66
CA PHE A 435 9.70 7.08 4.26
C PHE A 435 9.26 5.83 5.04
N ALA A 436 10.14 4.82 5.15
CA ALA A 436 9.87 3.63 5.97
C ALA A 436 9.62 3.99 7.45
N ALA A 437 10.40 4.93 8.01
CA ALA A 437 10.20 5.42 9.37
C ALA A 437 8.85 6.13 9.54
N THR A 438 8.42 6.93 8.55
CA THR A 438 7.11 7.60 8.56
C THR A 438 5.98 6.58 8.54
N LEU A 439 6.07 5.54 7.68
CA LEU A 439 5.08 4.45 7.65
C LEU A 439 5.02 3.72 8.99
N THR A 440 6.17 3.35 9.56
CA THR A 440 6.23 2.67 10.85
C THR A 440 5.68 3.53 11.98
N TYR A 441 6.00 4.82 11.99
CA TYR A 441 5.51 5.75 13.01
C TYR A 441 3.99 5.82 13.01
N ASN A 442 3.36 6.04 11.85
CA ASN A 442 1.92 6.15 11.73
C ASN A 442 1.18 4.80 11.81
N ALA A 443 1.89 3.67 11.67
CA ALA A 443 1.28 2.35 11.78
C ALA A 443 1.44 1.70 13.15
N ALA A 444 2.51 2.02 13.89
CA ALA A 444 2.86 1.35 15.14
C ALA A 444 2.98 2.28 16.35
N VAL A 445 3.32 3.57 16.17
CA VAL A 445 3.45 4.54 17.27
C VAL A 445 2.18 5.37 17.43
N THR A 446 1.60 5.79 16.29
CA THR A 446 0.33 6.54 16.23
C THR A 446 -0.64 5.81 15.27
N PRO A 447 -1.12 4.60 15.65
CA PRO A 447 -1.92 3.76 14.75
C PRO A 447 -3.27 4.39 14.37
N ASP A 448 -3.75 5.35 15.15
CA ASP A 448 -4.94 6.14 14.83
C ASP A 448 -4.81 6.86 13.50
N ASN A 449 -3.63 7.38 13.17
CA ASN A 449 -3.42 8.13 11.94
C ASN A 449 -3.65 7.28 10.68
N LEU A 450 -3.14 6.05 10.68
CA LEU A 450 -3.38 5.12 9.57
C LEU A 450 -4.84 4.69 9.53
N TYR A 451 -5.43 4.38 10.69
CA TYR A 451 -6.82 3.95 10.77
C TYR A 451 -7.78 5.06 10.33
N ASN A 452 -7.61 6.29 10.82
CA ASN A 452 -8.42 7.45 10.44
C ASN A 452 -8.24 7.82 8.95
N THR A 453 -7.04 7.60 8.38
CA THR A 453 -6.83 7.78 6.93
C THR A 453 -7.67 6.81 6.10
N LEU A 454 -7.91 5.59 6.61
CA LEU A 454 -8.64 4.52 5.92
C LEU A 454 -10.12 4.41 6.34
N SER A 455 -10.56 5.19 7.32
CA SER A 455 -11.91 5.14 7.86
C SER A 455 -12.67 6.45 7.58
N THR A 456 -14.00 6.39 7.55
CA THR A 456 -14.85 7.59 7.45
C THR A 456 -15.05 8.22 8.82
N GLU A 457 -15.61 7.48 9.77
CA GLU A 457 -15.80 7.93 11.15
C GLU A 457 -15.52 6.80 12.14
N THR A 458 -15.13 7.15 13.36
CA THR A 458 -14.63 6.21 14.36
C THR A 458 -15.16 6.55 15.77
N PRO A 459 -16.47 6.41 16.03
CA PRO A 459 -17.02 6.56 17.38
C PRO A 459 -16.49 5.42 18.27
N GLN A 460 -16.54 5.58 19.59
CA GLN A 460 -16.21 4.48 20.51
C GLN A 460 -17.35 3.46 20.62
N VAL A 461 -18.61 3.92 20.61
CA VAL A 461 -19.79 3.07 20.64
C VAL A 461 -20.75 3.49 19.55
N VAL A 462 -21.34 2.52 18.88
CA VAL A 462 -22.47 2.70 17.98
C VAL A 462 -23.70 2.12 18.66
N ALA A 463 -24.77 2.91 18.80
CA ALA A 463 -26.04 2.47 19.32
C ALA A 463 -27.13 2.59 18.25
N THR A 464 -27.93 1.57 18.09
CA THR A 464 -29.07 1.55 17.16
C THR A 464 -30.36 1.70 17.97
N PRO A 465 -31.05 2.84 17.90
CA PRO A 465 -32.30 3.05 18.59
C PRO A 465 -33.45 2.27 17.92
N ALA A 466 -34.51 2.03 18.69
CA ALA A 466 -35.77 1.54 18.17
C ALA A 466 -36.43 2.60 17.24
N GLN A 467 -37.32 2.16 16.36
CA GLN A 467 -37.99 3.04 15.41
C GLN A 467 -38.77 4.15 16.13
N GLY A 468 -38.49 5.40 15.75
CA GLY A 468 -39.12 6.59 16.33
C GLY A 468 -38.48 7.09 17.64
N GLU A 469 -37.56 6.34 18.24
CA GLU A 469 -37.03 6.64 19.58
C GLU A 469 -35.66 7.35 19.54
N THR A 470 -35.17 7.77 18.37
CA THR A 470 -33.82 8.34 18.19
C THR A 470 -33.54 9.53 19.12
N THR A 471 -34.49 10.47 19.23
CA THR A 471 -34.31 11.70 20.02
C THR A 471 -34.25 11.41 21.52
N GLU A 472 -35.12 10.53 22.04
CA GLU A 472 -35.14 10.18 23.43
C GLU A 472 -33.93 9.33 23.82
N ALA A 473 -33.55 8.34 22.98
CA ALA A 473 -32.34 7.55 23.11
C ALA A 473 -31.10 8.44 23.19
N MET A 474 -30.97 9.41 22.28
CA MET A 474 -29.86 10.36 22.26
C MET A 474 -29.77 11.17 23.56
N GLN A 475 -30.90 11.67 24.08
CA GLN A 475 -30.92 12.45 25.32
C GLN A 475 -30.57 11.60 26.55
N ARG A 476 -31.08 10.37 26.65
CA ARG A 476 -30.75 9.46 27.74
C ARG A 476 -29.30 9.02 27.71
N ILE A 477 -28.77 8.70 26.52
CA ILE A 477 -27.37 8.30 26.38
C ILE A 477 -26.42 9.46 26.72
N ARG A 478 -26.73 10.70 26.34
CA ARG A 478 -25.96 11.90 26.72
C ARG A 478 -25.88 12.12 28.23
N ALA A 479 -26.87 11.65 29.01
CA ALA A 479 -26.89 11.77 30.45
C ALA A 479 -26.03 10.70 31.17
N ILE A 480 -25.53 9.69 30.45
CA ILE A 480 -24.71 8.61 31.03
C ILE A 480 -23.32 9.15 31.39
N PRO A 481 -22.85 8.93 32.64
CA PRO A 481 -21.48 9.36 33.01
C PRO A 481 -20.40 8.70 32.17
N GLY A 482 -19.52 9.53 31.59
CA GLY A 482 -18.44 9.08 30.69
C GLY A 482 -18.77 9.25 29.21
N VAL A 483 -19.99 9.63 28.87
CA VAL A 483 -20.34 10.05 27.50
C VAL A 483 -19.99 11.53 27.32
N GLN A 484 -19.18 11.83 26.30
CA GLN A 484 -18.76 13.18 25.95
C GLN A 484 -19.76 13.82 24.97
N ASN A 485 -20.11 13.10 23.93
CA ASN A 485 -21.05 13.55 22.92
C ASN A 485 -21.81 12.38 22.29
N VAL A 486 -22.97 12.66 21.70
CA VAL A 486 -23.78 11.72 20.91
C VAL A 486 -24.29 12.46 19.70
N ILE A 487 -24.03 11.93 18.51
CA ILE A 487 -24.54 12.46 17.26
C ILE A 487 -25.37 11.40 16.52
N ALA A 488 -26.40 11.83 15.80
CA ALA A 488 -27.08 10.99 14.85
C ALA A 488 -26.24 10.99 13.54
N TYR A 489 -25.80 9.81 13.14
CA TYR A 489 -24.99 9.63 11.91
C TYR A 489 -25.48 8.39 11.18
N THR A 490 -26.08 8.58 10.03
CA THR A 490 -26.71 7.51 9.27
C THR A 490 -26.15 7.49 7.85
N THR A 491 -25.94 6.31 7.30
CA THR A 491 -25.61 6.16 5.89
C THR A 491 -26.88 5.86 5.11
N ALA A 492 -27.23 6.76 4.23
CA ALA A 492 -28.37 6.64 3.30
C ALA A 492 -27.87 6.50 1.86
N ARG A 493 -28.76 6.39 0.89
CA ARG A 493 -28.40 6.33 -0.54
C ARG A 493 -29.08 7.44 -1.32
N VAL A 494 -28.34 8.06 -2.23
CA VAL A 494 -28.85 9.09 -3.14
C VAL A 494 -28.31 8.88 -4.55
N GLY A 495 -29.08 9.34 -5.54
CA GLY A 495 -28.67 9.37 -6.93
C GLY A 495 -28.11 10.73 -7.32
N ILE A 496 -26.91 10.78 -7.86
CA ILE A 496 -26.31 11.98 -8.45
C ILE A 496 -25.79 11.59 -9.83
N ASP A 497 -26.13 12.38 -10.85
CA ASP A 497 -25.78 12.12 -12.25
C ASP A 497 -26.15 10.70 -12.74
N GLY A 498 -27.24 10.17 -12.21
CA GLY A 498 -27.70 8.82 -12.54
C GLY A 498 -26.98 7.70 -11.81
N THR A 499 -26.00 8.00 -10.96
CA THR A 499 -25.27 7.00 -10.17
C THR A 499 -25.75 7.02 -8.72
N GLN A 500 -26.14 5.86 -8.19
CA GLN A 500 -26.48 5.71 -6.77
C GLN A 500 -25.21 5.61 -5.93
N MET A 501 -25.15 6.37 -4.82
CA MET A 501 -24.00 6.43 -3.95
C MET A 501 -24.40 6.58 -2.48
N PRO A 502 -23.52 6.20 -1.54
CA PRO A 502 -23.74 6.47 -0.13
C PRO A 502 -23.76 7.97 0.16
N ALA A 503 -24.73 8.38 0.96
CA ALA A 503 -24.80 9.71 1.56
C ALA A 503 -24.65 9.57 3.07
N PHE A 504 -23.66 10.21 3.64
CA PHE A 504 -23.53 10.35 5.08
C PHE A 504 -24.45 11.46 5.54
N VAL A 505 -25.33 11.15 6.47
CA VAL A 505 -26.37 12.07 6.93
C VAL A 505 -26.18 12.36 8.41
N SER A 506 -25.89 13.62 8.73
CA SER A 506 -25.73 14.11 10.12
C SER A 506 -25.96 15.62 10.15
N ASP A 507 -26.34 16.16 11.30
CA ASP A 507 -26.44 17.62 11.49
C ASP A 507 -25.17 18.21 12.13
N ASP A 508 -24.24 17.39 12.60
CA ASP A 508 -23.06 17.84 13.30
C ASP A 508 -21.80 17.05 12.86
N PHE A 509 -21.33 17.35 11.67
CA PHE A 509 -20.10 16.76 11.13
C PHE A 509 -18.83 17.31 11.83
N ASP A 510 -18.88 18.52 12.37
CA ASP A 510 -17.73 19.10 13.10
C ASP A 510 -17.51 18.42 14.47
N ALA A 511 -18.52 17.71 15.00
CA ALA A 511 -18.41 16.92 16.21
C ALA A 511 -17.87 15.49 15.97
N THR A 512 -17.64 15.11 14.73
CA THR A 512 -17.02 13.81 14.38
C THR A 512 -15.56 13.78 14.84
N ARG A 513 -15.08 12.60 15.18
CA ARG A 513 -13.69 12.40 15.63
C ARG A 513 -12.72 12.39 14.45
N ASN A 514 -13.19 12.01 13.28
CA ASN A 514 -12.42 11.96 12.05
C ASN A 514 -12.99 12.97 11.04
N ASP A 515 -12.35 14.15 10.92
CA ASP A 515 -12.72 15.12 9.89
C ASP A 515 -12.23 14.63 8.52
N ILE A 516 -13.18 14.11 7.73
CA ILE A 516 -12.91 13.62 6.37
C ILE A 516 -12.93 14.72 5.30
N ARG A 517 -13.20 15.95 5.67
CA ARG A 517 -13.18 17.11 4.76
C ARG A 517 -11.74 17.46 4.40
N TYR A 518 -11.48 17.67 3.11
CA TYR A 518 -10.17 18.14 2.66
C TYR A 518 -10.20 19.53 2.01
N GLU A 519 -11.38 20.01 1.59
CA GLU A 519 -11.55 21.37 1.02
C GLU A 519 -12.99 21.88 1.24
N GLY A 520 -13.17 23.18 1.45
CA GLY A 520 -14.47 23.82 1.68
C GLY A 520 -15.05 23.57 3.07
N ASN A 521 -16.37 23.37 3.17
CA ASN A 521 -17.10 23.20 4.42
C ASN A 521 -17.99 21.95 4.38
N HIS A 522 -18.35 21.43 5.55
CA HIS A 522 -19.47 20.49 5.69
C HIS A 522 -20.81 21.17 5.40
N PRO A 523 -21.84 20.43 4.96
CA PRO A 523 -23.17 20.99 4.75
C PRO A 523 -23.78 21.44 6.10
N ALA A 524 -24.22 22.67 6.19
CA ALA A 524 -24.85 23.26 7.38
C ALA A 524 -26.34 23.53 7.21
N THR A 525 -26.82 23.58 5.97
CA THR A 525 -28.24 23.86 5.65
C THR A 525 -28.88 22.74 4.83
N ALA A 526 -30.20 22.69 4.81
CA ALA A 526 -30.96 21.71 4.05
C ALA A 526 -30.79 21.79 2.51
N HIS A 527 -30.06 22.78 2.00
CA HIS A 527 -29.81 23.00 0.58
C HIS A 527 -28.36 22.79 0.18
N GLU A 528 -27.53 22.35 1.07
CA GLU A 528 -26.10 22.16 0.88
C GLU A 528 -25.73 20.68 0.82
N ILE A 529 -24.64 20.40 0.12
CA ILE A 529 -24.06 19.07 -0.02
C ILE A 529 -22.53 19.18 -0.07
N ALA A 530 -21.83 18.26 0.57
CA ALA A 530 -20.41 18.06 0.31
C ALA A 530 -20.21 16.80 -0.54
N MET A 531 -19.30 16.89 -1.52
CA MET A 531 -19.09 15.85 -2.53
C MET A 531 -17.81 15.06 -2.25
N GLY A 532 -17.82 13.76 -2.54
CA GLY A 532 -16.67 12.91 -2.43
C GLY A 532 -15.59 13.24 -3.48
N SER A 533 -14.35 12.85 -3.17
CA SER A 533 -13.17 13.18 -3.98
C SER A 533 -13.25 12.72 -5.44
N ALA A 534 -13.97 11.64 -5.73
CA ALA A 534 -14.17 11.16 -7.09
C ALA A 534 -15.07 12.07 -7.95
N LEU A 535 -15.87 12.93 -7.32
CA LEU A 535 -16.84 13.80 -7.96
C LEU A 535 -16.42 15.28 -7.98
N ALA A 536 -15.31 15.62 -7.33
CA ALA A 536 -14.86 17.00 -7.13
C ALA A 536 -14.61 17.74 -8.45
N ASP A 537 -13.99 17.08 -9.44
CA ASP A 537 -13.68 17.69 -10.74
C ASP A 537 -14.94 18.00 -11.56
N ALA A 538 -16.00 17.19 -11.39
CA ALA A 538 -17.27 17.38 -12.13
C ALA A 538 -18.16 18.45 -11.50
N HIS A 539 -18.08 18.65 -10.18
CA HIS A 539 -18.95 19.51 -9.40
C HIS A 539 -18.16 20.54 -8.58
N PRO A 540 -17.75 21.68 -9.16
CA PRO A 540 -17.02 22.71 -8.43
C PRO A 540 -17.79 23.28 -7.23
N ILE A 541 -17.07 23.67 -6.15
CA ILE A 541 -17.68 24.34 -4.99
C ILE A 541 -18.45 25.59 -5.46
N GLY A 542 -19.68 25.75 -4.97
CA GLY A 542 -20.63 26.78 -5.38
C GLY A 542 -21.54 26.38 -6.55
N SER A 543 -21.26 25.27 -7.25
CA SER A 543 -22.13 24.75 -8.29
C SER A 543 -23.40 24.10 -7.71
N LYS A 544 -24.44 23.95 -8.55
CA LYS A 544 -25.65 23.23 -8.20
C LYS A 544 -25.63 21.82 -8.77
N VAL A 545 -25.97 20.85 -7.96
CA VAL A 545 -26.09 19.45 -8.32
C VAL A 545 -27.52 18.97 -8.05
N THR A 546 -28.04 18.10 -8.90
CA THR A 546 -29.35 17.49 -8.71
C THR A 546 -29.16 16.16 -7.98
N VAL A 547 -29.74 16.03 -6.78
CA VAL A 547 -29.73 14.83 -5.96
C VAL A 547 -31.14 14.21 -6.01
N SER A 548 -31.20 12.89 -6.20
CA SER A 548 -32.46 12.16 -6.32
C SER A 548 -32.56 11.00 -5.33
N HIS A 549 -33.75 10.74 -4.85
CA HIS A 549 -34.10 9.58 -4.03
C HIS A 549 -35.63 9.29 -4.20
N GLY A 550 -36.03 8.01 -4.39
CA GLY A 550 -37.42 7.60 -4.42
C GLY A 550 -38.32 8.38 -5.40
N GLY A 551 -37.79 8.72 -6.58
CA GLY A 551 -38.52 9.53 -7.57
C GLY A 551 -38.51 11.05 -7.32
N THR A 552 -38.06 11.51 -6.14
CA THR A 552 -37.86 12.94 -5.81
C THR A 552 -36.48 13.39 -6.28
N ALA A 553 -36.40 14.52 -6.98
CA ALA A 553 -35.16 15.12 -7.43
C ALA A 553 -35.07 16.59 -7.01
N LEU A 554 -34.06 16.98 -6.26
CA LEU A 554 -33.90 18.33 -5.73
C LEU A 554 -32.51 18.87 -6.00
N SER A 555 -32.41 20.20 -6.08
CA SER A 555 -31.14 20.88 -6.31
C SER A 555 -30.48 21.28 -5.00
N TYR A 556 -29.18 20.96 -4.88
CA TYR A 556 -28.29 21.30 -3.74
C TYR A 556 -27.10 22.10 -4.22
N THR A 557 -26.50 22.90 -3.34
CA THR A 557 -25.29 23.65 -3.61
C THR A 557 -24.09 22.93 -3.03
N VAL A 558 -23.07 22.70 -3.82
CA VAL A 558 -21.82 22.07 -3.37
C VAL A 558 -21.06 23.07 -2.50
N VAL A 559 -20.78 22.71 -1.23
CA VAL A 559 -20.10 23.60 -0.27
C VAL A 559 -18.70 23.11 0.12
N GLY A 560 -18.37 21.88 -0.17
CA GLY A 560 -17.06 21.31 0.17
C GLY A 560 -16.83 19.95 -0.44
N TYR A 561 -15.62 19.47 -0.19
CA TYR A 561 -15.19 18.15 -0.64
C TYR A 561 -14.73 17.29 0.54
N ILE A 562 -15.18 16.05 0.52
CA ILE A 562 -14.85 15.02 1.48
C ILE A 562 -14.09 13.88 0.82
N GLN A 563 -13.40 13.10 1.63
CA GLN A 563 -12.62 11.95 1.19
C GLN A 563 -13.12 10.68 1.87
N SER A 564 -13.13 9.58 1.13
CA SER A 564 -13.47 8.27 1.67
C SER A 564 -12.81 7.19 0.82
N VAL A 565 -12.35 6.13 1.47
CA VAL A 565 -11.91 4.92 0.76
C VAL A 565 -13.11 4.12 0.24
N ASN A 566 -14.27 4.29 0.87
CA ASN A 566 -15.50 3.60 0.48
C ASN A 566 -15.91 4.08 -0.92
N ASP A 567 -16.29 3.15 -1.76
CA ASP A 567 -16.66 3.39 -3.16
C ASP A 567 -15.65 4.27 -3.95
N GLY A 568 -14.37 4.22 -3.54
CA GLY A 568 -13.30 4.98 -4.19
C GLY A 568 -13.48 6.50 -4.14
N GLY A 569 -14.17 7.01 -3.11
CA GLY A 569 -14.48 8.43 -2.96
C GLY A 569 -15.77 8.88 -3.66
N THR A 570 -16.60 7.95 -4.14
CA THR A 570 -17.94 8.25 -4.70
C THR A 570 -18.97 8.25 -3.57
N VAL A 571 -18.97 9.31 -2.77
CA VAL A 571 -19.82 9.52 -1.58
C VAL A 571 -20.27 10.97 -1.51
N CYS A 572 -21.23 11.30 -0.64
CA CYS A 572 -21.58 12.68 -0.32
C CYS A 572 -22.02 12.83 1.14
N GLU A 573 -22.10 14.06 1.62
CA GLU A 573 -22.67 14.43 2.92
C GLU A 573 -23.88 15.31 2.76
N LEU A 574 -24.91 15.07 3.56
CA LEU A 574 -26.14 15.85 3.66
C LEU A 574 -26.50 16.06 5.13
N THR A 575 -27.17 17.16 5.43
CA THR A 575 -27.82 17.33 6.74
C THR A 575 -29.07 16.45 6.83
N ASN A 576 -29.53 16.11 8.06
CA ASN A 576 -30.80 15.42 8.27
C ASN A 576 -31.96 16.16 7.58
N ALA A 577 -32.03 17.48 7.75
CA ALA A 577 -33.03 18.30 7.08
C ALA A 577 -32.89 18.27 5.54
N GLY A 578 -31.65 18.18 5.03
CA GLY A 578 -31.36 18.05 3.61
C GLY A 578 -31.89 16.72 3.05
N TYR A 579 -31.60 15.60 3.73
CA TYR A 579 -32.05 14.29 3.27
C TYR A 579 -33.57 14.10 3.42
N THR A 580 -34.17 14.61 4.54
CA THR A 580 -35.63 14.55 4.76
C THR A 580 -36.45 15.27 3.64
N ARG A 581 -35.86 16.24 2.95
CA ARG A 581 -36.53 16.85 1.76
C ARG A 581 -36.60 15.88 0.58
N LEU A 582 -35.67 14.93 0.47
CA LEU A 582 -35.70 13.89 -0.57
C LEU A 582 -36.58 12.72 -0.15
N ASP A 583 -36.55 12.35 1.13
CA ASP A 583 -37.30 11.27 1.73
C ASP A 583 -37.96 11.74 3.04
N PRO A 584 -39.24 12.14 3.01
CA PRO A 584 -39.98 12.59 4.21
C PRO A 584 -40.10 11.53 5.30
N ASP A 585 -40.05 10.23 4.95
CA ASP A 585 -40.16 9.12 5.91
C ASP A 585 -38.86 8.92 6.69
N PHE A 586 -37.75 9.45 6.20
CA PHE A 586 -36.46 9.38 6.86
C PHE A 586 -36.46 9.96 8.29
N ALA A 587 -37.23 11.02 8.54
CA ALA A 587 -37.33 11.60 9.88
C ALA A 587 -37.92 10.62 10.93
N HIS A 588 -38.64 9.60 10.48
CA HIS A 588 -39.24 8.57 11.35
C HIS A 588 -38.46 7.26 11.34
N SER A 589 -37.41 7.17 10.53
CA SER A 589 -36.52 6.00 10.45
C SER A 589 -35.57 5.95 11.66
N PRO A 590 -35.13 4.78 12.09
CA PRO A 590 -34.12 4.67 13.15
C PRO A 590 -32.78 5.24 12.63
N HIS A 591 -32.24 6.24 13.33
CA HIS A 591 -30.93 6.81 13.02
C HIS A 591 -29.88 6.20 13.93
N THR A 592 -28.80 5.73 13.35
CA THR A 592 -27.65 5.23 14.11
C THR A 592 -27.06 6.35 14.97
N LEU A 593 -26.81 6.08 16.24
CA LEU A 593 -26.21 7.02 17.17
C LEU A 593 -24.73 6.69 17.38
N TYR A 594 -23.89 7.65 17.09
CA TYR A 594 -22.45 7.60 17.35
C TYR A 594 -22.17 8.23 18.71
N VAL A 595 -21.64 7.43 19.64
CA VAL A 595 -21.39 7.83 21.03
C VAL A 595 -19.89 7.98 21.24
N TYR A 596 -19.49 9.17 21.68
CA TYR A 596 -18.12 9.52 22.00
C TYR A 596 -17.92 9.53 23.51
N CYS A 597 -16.88 8.83 23.99
CA CYS A 597 -16.58 8.66 25.39
C CYS A 597 -15.34 9.47 25.79
N ASP A 598 -15.37 10.11 26.96
CA ASP A 598 -14.24 10.87 27.49
C ASP A 598 -13.40 10.00 28.45
N GLY A 599 -12.39 9.30 27.90
CA GLY A 599 -11.46 8.46 28.67
C GLY A 599 -12.12 7.38 29.55
N ALA A 600 -13.42 7.13 29.36
CA ALA A 600 -14.18 6.13 30.09
C ALA A 600 -13.94 4.74 29.49
N ASP A 601 -14.04 3.72 30.33
CA ASP A 601 -14.12 2.32 29.90
C ASP A 601 -15.36 2.13 29.01
N THR A 602 -15.15 1.94 27.70
CA THR A 602 -16.18 1.78 26.68
C THR A 602 -17.15 0.65 27.06
N ALA A 603 -16.65 -0.46 27.60
CA ALA A 603 -17.48 -1.57 28.06
C ALA A 603 -18.40 -1.16 29.21
N ARG A 604 -18.00 -0.20 30.06
CA ARG A 604 -18.88 0.34 31.13
C ARG A 604 -19.97 1.21 30.52
N VAL A 605 -19.65 2.03 29.55
CA VAL A 605 -20.64 2.87 28.85
C VAL A 605 -21.65 2.00 28.12
N ILE A 606 -21.21 0.97 27.41
CA ILE A 606 -22.10 0.00 26.75
C ILE A 606 -23.07 -0.62 27.72
N ARG A 607 -22.59 -1.18 28.86
CA ARG A 607 -23.44 -1.76 29.90
C ARG A 607 -24.42 -0.73 30.49
N ALA A 608 -24.00 0.51 30.63
CA ALA A 608 -24.88 1.57 31.11
C ALA A 608 -25.98 1.89 30.07
N ILE A 609 -25.66 1.93 28.77
CA ILE A 609 -26.62 2.11 27.67
C ILE A 609 -27.62 0.94 27.69
N GLU A 610 -27.14 -0.30 27.72
CA GLU A 610 -27.96 -1.51 27.73
C GLU A 610 -28.88 -1.62 28.97
N SER A 611 -28.44 -1.09 30.11
CA SER A 611 -29.28 -1.12 31.33
C SER A 611 -30.25 0.07 31.45
N THR A 612 -29.84 1.26 30.97
CA THR A 612 -30.62 2.50 31.14
C THR A 612 -31.55 2.77 29.96
N CYS A 613 -31.21 2.28 28.80
CA CYS A 613 -31.90 2.51 27.53
C CYS A 613 -32.38 1.20 26.88
N ALA A 614 -32.56 0.12 27.63
CA ALA A 614 -32.99 -1.18 27.11
C ALA A 614 -34.32 -1.14 26.34
N ASP A 615 -35.19 -0.17 26.67
CA ASP A 615 -36.46 0.09 26.01
C ASP A 615 -36.32 0.90 24.71
N LEU A 616 -35.21 1.62 24.52
CA LEU A 616 -34.99 2.57 23.44
C LEU A 616 -33.91 2.15 22.44
N VAL A 617 -33.01 1.29 22.86
CA VAL A 617 -31.84 0.87 22.03
C VAL A 617 -31.92 -0.63 21.79
N THR A 618 -31.94 -1.02 20.54
CA THR A 618 -32.02 -2.42 20.10
C THR A 618 -30.68 -3.11 20.09
N HIS A 619 -29.61 -2.37 19.80
CA HIS A 619 -28.26 -2.92 19.66
C HIS A 619 -27.18 -1.88 20.01
N THR A 620 -26.08 -2.35 20.60
CA THR A 620 -24.86 -1.57 20.83
C THR A 620 -23.65 -2.30 20.28
N THR A 621 -22.73 -1.55 19.67
CA THR A 621 -21.49 -2.10 19.11
C THR A 621 -20.28 -1.40 19.73
N ASP A 622 -19.31 -2.18 20.20
CA ASP A 622 -18.02 -1.69 20.70
C ASP A 622 -17.07 -1.45 19.51
N MET A 623 -17.07 -0.22 19.01
CA MET A 623 -16.21 0.18 17.88
C MET A 623 -14.74 0.36 18.32
N GLU A 624 -14.47 0.62 19.60
CA GLU A 624 -13.11 0.78 20.10
C GLU A 624 -12.33 -0.53 19.99
N ARG A 625 -12.91 -1.66 20.39
CA ARG A 625 -12.29 -2.97 20.21
C ARG A 625 -12.08 -3.33 18.74
N MET A 626 -13.07 -3.04 17.90
CA MET A 626 -12.95 -3.27 16.46
C MET A 626 -11.81 -2.42 15.87
N ARG A 627 -11.68 -1.16 16.32
CA ARG A 627 -10.58 -0.27 15.94
C ARG A 627 -9.23 -0.84 16.36
N GLU A 628 -9.08 -1.27 17.62
CA GLU A 628 -7.83 -1.87 18.13
C GLU A 628 -7.41 -3.09 17.31
N THR A 629 -8.35 -3.98 17.00
CA THR A 629 -8.09 -5.17 16.18
C THR A 629 -7.63 -4.81 14.77
N SER A 630 -8.31 -3.86 14.13
CA SER A 630 -7.95 -3.37 12.80
C SER A 630 -6.59 -2.67 12.79
N GLN A 631 -6.30 -1.87 13.80
CA GLN A 631 -5.01 -1.19 13.97
C GLN A 631 -3.85 -2.18 14.13
N GLN A 632 -4.01 -3.21 14.95
CA GLN A 632 -2.99 -4.25 15.12
C GLN A 632 -2.70 -4.96 13.81
N MET A 633 -3.71 -5.23 13.02
CA MET A 633 -3.57 -5.91 11.74
C MET A 633 -2.88 -5.02 10.69
N TYR A 634 -3.43 -3.84 10.41
CA TYR A 634 -2.82 -2.91 9.45
C TYR A 634 -1.43 -2.48 9.90
N GLY A 635 -1.25 -2.25 11.21
CA GLY A 635 0.03 -1.91 11.81
C GLY A 635 1.08 -3.01 11.63
N SER A 636 0.70 -4.28 11.80
CA SER A 636 1.62 -5.41 11.62
C SER A 636 2.09 -5.55 10.16
N ILE A 637 1.18 -5.39 9.20
CA ILE A 637 1.51 -5.44 7.76
C ILE A 637 2.44 -4.29 7.38
N MET A 638 2.09 -3.05 7.76
CA MET A 638 2.90 -1.88 7.44
C MET A 638 4.28 -1.93 8.10
N SER A 639 4.35 -2.41 9.33
CA SER A 639 5.62 -2.61 10.04
C SER A 639 6.50 -3.67 9.36
N ALA A 640 5.91 -4.77 8.88
CA ALA A 640 6.64 -5.81 8.14
C ALA A 640 7.20 -5.26 6.81
N VAL A 641 6.41 -4.51 6.05
CA VAL A 641 6.85 -3.84 4.81
C VAL A 641 7.98 -2.86 5.11
N SER A 642 7.81 -2.01 6.12
CA SER A 642 8.82 -1.02 6.51
C SER A 642 10.13 -1.66 6.97
N LEU A 643 10.06 -2.74 7.74
CA LEU A 643 11.24 -3.51 8.17
C LEU A 643 11.99 -4.12 6.98
N ALA A 644 11.26 -4.68 6.03
CA ALA A 644 11.85 -5.20 4.79
C ALA A 644 12.56 -4.09 4.00
N MET A 645 11.94 -2.91 3.88
CA MET A 645 12.56 -1.74 3.24
C MET A 645 13.83 -1.31 3.96
N LEU A 646 13.85 -1.27 5.29
CA LEU A 646 15.00 -0.90 6.09
C LEU A 646 16.16 -1.89 5.92
N ILE A 647 15.89 -3.19 5.99
CA ILE A 647 16.90 -4.25 5.79
C ILE A 647 17.52 -4.12 4.40
N LEU A 648 16.71 -3.93 3.37
CA LEU A 648 17.18 -3.77 2.00
C LEU A 648 17.99 -2.48 1.83
N ALA A 649 17.58 -1.36 2.43
CA ALA A 649 18.32 -0.11 2.38
C ALA A 649 19.69 -0.22 3.04
N ILE A 650 19.79 -0.88 4.20
CA ILE A 650 21.07 -1.14 4.89
C ILE A 650 21.94 -2.09 4.06
N GLY A 651 21.36 -3.16 3.50
CA GLY A 651 22.07 -4.11 2.65
C GLY A 651 22.66 -3.46 1.40
N LEU A 652 21.86 -2.65 0.69
CA LEU A 652 22.31 -1.89 -0.49
C LEU A 652 23.41 -0.89 -0.11
N THR A 653 23.22 -0.18 1.00
CA THR A 653 24.25 0.73 1.54
C THR A 653 25.54 0.01 1.78
N GLY A 654 25.50 -1.16 2.42
CA GLY A 654 26.66 -2.01 2.67
C GLY A 654 27.37 -2.46 1.40
N LEU A 655 26.62 -2.94 0.41
CA LEU A 655 27.16 -3.38 -0.87
C LEU A 655 27.90 -2.25 -1.61
N VAL A 656 27.27 -1.09 -1.71
CA VAL A 656 27.89 0.05 -2.41
C VAL A 656 29.11 0.56 -1.66
N LEU A 657 29.01 0.69 -0.34
CA LEU A 657 30.10 1.18 0.48
C LEU A 657 31.30 0.20 0.44
N MET A 658 31.04 -1.11 0.46
CA MET A 658 32.05 -2.14 0.27
C MET A 658 32.80 -1.95 -1.07
N MET A 659 32.07 -1.71 -2.17
CA MET A 659 32.67 -1.46 -3.49
C MET A 659 33.53 -0.19 -3.51
N VAL A 660 33.02 0.90 -2.94
CA VAL A 660 33.72 2.19 -2.87
C VAL A 660 35.00 2.08 -2.03
N VAL A 661 34.92 1.47 -0.87
CA VAL A 661 36.08 1.29 0.03
C VAL A 661 37.12 0.39 -0.60
N ARG A 662 36.73 -0.78 -1.16
CA ARG A 662 37.67 -1.68 -1.87
C ARG A 662 38.32 -1.01 -3.07
N SER A 663 37.57 -0.30 -3.90
CA SER A 663 38.12 0.44 -5.03
C SER A 663 39.13 1.50 -4.57
N THR A 664 38.86 2.20 -3.47
CA THR A 664 39.76 3.20 -2.88
C THR A 664 41.06 2.54 -2.39
N ILE A 665 40.97 1.40 -1.71
CA ILE A 665 42.12 0.66 -1.20
C ILE A 665 43.03 0.20 -2.35
N VAL A 666 42.46 -0.37 -3.42
CA VAL A 666 43.21 -0.84 -4.57
C VAL A 666 43.94 0.32 -5.26
N ARG A 667 43.24 1.44 -5.48
CA ARG A 667 43.77 2.62 -6.18
C ARG A 667 44.86 3.34 -5.39
N GLU A 668 44.75 3.40 -4.06
CA GLU A 668 45.66 4.11 -3.19
C GLU A 668 46.65 3.14 -2.48
N ARG A 669 46.75 1.88 -2.94
CA ARG A 669 47.55 0.84 -2.29
C ARG A 669 49.02 1.26 -2.05
N ARG A 670 49.66 1.90 -3.06
CA ARG A 670 51.03 2.40 -2.97
C ARG A 670 51.18 3.48 -1.90
N ARG A 671 50.23 4.43 -1.84
CA ARG A 671 50.20 5.47 -0.83
C ARG A 671 50.04 4.92 0.58
N PHE A 672 49.16 3.91 0.78
CA PHE A 672 49.01 3.25 2.07
C PHE A 672 50.26 2.46 2.48
N GLY A 673 50.98 1.86 1.53
CA GLY A 673 52.25 1.23 1.78
C GLY A 673 53.32 2.21 2.30
N ILE A 674 53.43 3.38 1.65
CA ILE A 674 54.35 4.45 2.05
C ILE A 674 53.96 4.97 3.46
N LEU A 675 52.68 5.22 3.73
CA LEU A 675 52.24 5.69 5.05
C LEU A 675 52.55 4.63 6.15
N LYS A 676 52.38 3.33 5.88
CA LYS A 676 52.78 2.28 6.81
C LYS A 676 54.27 2.25 7.06
N ALA A 677 55.10 2.44 6.02
CA ALA A 677 56.55 2.53 6.15
C ALA A 677 56.97 3.76 7.02
N LEU A 678 56.18 4.82 6.99
CA LEU A 678 56.35 6.01 7.84
C LEU A 678 55.80 5.84 9.26
N GLY A 679 55.32 4.64 9.64
CA GLY A 679 54.88 4.34 11.00
C GLY A 679 53.38 4.47 11.27
N TYR A 680 52.54 4.71 10.27
CA TYR A 680 51.09 4.73 10.46
C TYR A 680 50.56 3.32 10.73
N THR A 681 49.70 3.18 11.77
CA THR A 681 49.07 1.90 12.09
C THR A 681 47.92 1.61 11.12
N SER A 682 47.62 0.34 10.90
CA SER A 682 46.48 -0.08 10.08
C SER A 682 45.17 0.52 10.57
N GLY A 683 44.95 0.64 11.88
CA GLY A 683 43.75 1.26 12.46
C GLY A 683 43.64 2.77 12.16
N GLN A 684 44.76 3.49 12.09
CA GLN A 684 44.77 4.91 11.71
C GLN A 684 44.37 5.10 10.23
N LEU A 685 44.89 4.23 9.34
CA LEU A 685 44.54 4.25 7.92
C LEU A 685 43.10 3.87 7.64
N MET A 686 42.56 2.89 8.39
CA MET A 686 41.14 2.53 8.31
C MET A 686 40.24 3.71 8.71
N ARG A 687 40.54 4.38 9.85
CA ARG A 687 39.81 5.58 10.30
C ARG A 687 39.95 6.73 9.32
N GLN A 688 41.10 6.88 8.65
CA GLN A 688 41.32 7.92 7.64
C GLN A 688 40.42 7.71 6.44
N ILE A 689 40.26 6.45 5.93
CA ILE A 689 39.33 6.16 4.81
C ILE A 689 37.88 6.47 5.23
N ALA A 690 37.45 5.99 6.39
CA ALA A 690 36.12 6.27 6.89
C ALA A 690 35.87 7.79 7.00
N ALA A 691 36.80 8.53 7.63
CA ALA A 691 36.72 9.97 7.77
C ALA A 691 36.70 10.72 6.43
N ALA A 692 37.39 10.22 5.41
CA ALA A 692 37.37 10.82 4.06
C ALA A 692 36.02 10.69 3.33
N LEU A 693 35.17 9.73 3.74
CA LEU A 693 33.82 9.55 3.19
C LEU A 693 32.77 10.36 3.95
N MET A 694 33.00 10.69 5.23
CA MET A 694 32.03 11.36 6.10
C MET A 694 31.48 12.69 5.56
N PRO A 695 32.27 13.60 4.96
CA PRO A 695 31.72 14.86 4.44
C PRO A 695 30.65 14.65 3.35
N ALA A 696 30.89 13.70 2.44
CA ALA A 696 29.95 13.38 1.39
C ALA A 696 28.71 12.66 1.94
N THR A 697 28.89 11.75 2.88
CA THR A 697 27.83 11.05 3.60
C THR A 697 26.95 12.06 4.35
N ALA A 698 27.56 12.96 5.16
CA ALA A 698 26.84 13.96 5.92
C ALA A 698 26.05 14.91 5.00
N ALA A 699 26.68 15.38 3.91
CA ALA A 699 26.01 16.26 2.95
C ALA A 699 24.79 15.54 2.30
N GLY A 700 24.97 14.28 1.87
CA GLY A 700 23.89 13.47 1.32
C GLY A 700 22.78 13.20 2.32
N ALA A 701 23.12 12.88 3.59
CA ALA A 701 22.16 12.64 4.66
C ALA A 701 21.34 13.90 4.99
N VAL A 702 22.01 15.07 5.12
CA VAL A 702 21.33 16.35 5.41
C VAL A 702 20.39 16.73 4.26
N LEU A 703 20.87 16.67 3.00
CA LEU A 703 20.03 16.97 1.85
C LEU A 703 18.85 15.96 1.75
N GLY A 704 19.12 14.68 2.03
CA GLY A 704 18.09 13.63 2.05
C GLY A 704 17.05 13.88 3.11
N ALA A 705 17.45 14.26 4.33
CA ALA A 705 16.52 14.57 5.40
C ALA A 705 15.67 15.83 5.11
N LEU A 706 16.27 16.86 4.53
CA LEU A 706 15.55 18.07 4.12
C LEU A 706 14.48 17.74 3.06
N VAL A 707 14.88 17.04 2.00
CA VAL A 707 13.94 16.66 0.93
C VAL A 707 12.89 15.69 1.44
N ALA A 708 13.27 14.70 2.29
CA ALA A 708 12.31 13.77 2.89
C ALA A 708 11.28 14.52 3.75
N GLY A 709 11.71 15.48 4.57
CA GLY A 709 10.79 16.30 5.37
C GLY A 709 9.84 17.15 4.52
N MET A 710 10.33 17.71 3.43
CA MET A 710 9.50 18.51 2.50
C MET A 710 8.55 17.62 1.65
N ALA A 711 9.01 16.45 1.24
CA ALA A 711 8.28 15.55 0.35
C ALA A 711 7.38 14.56 1.10
N ALA A 712 7.51 14.40 2.42
CA ALA A 712 6.79 13.40 3.18
C ALA A 712 5.28 13.50 2.97
N ARG A 713 4.69 14.67 3.20
CA ARG A 713 3.25 14.90 3.04
C ARG A 713 2.78 14.73 1.60
N PRO A 714 3.34 15.41 0.58
CA PRO A 714 2.85 15.22 -0.79
C PRO A 714 3.03 13.80 -1.31
N VAL A 715 4.02 13.05 -0.83
CA VAL A 715 4.22 11.64 -1.23
C VAL A 715 3.17 10.75 -0.58
N THR A 716 2.88 10.90 0.71
CA THR A 716 1.82 10.14 1.38
C THR A 716 0.45 10.48 0.81
N ASP A 717 0.13 11.76 0.61
CA ASP A 717 -1.13 12.19 0.03
C ASP A 717 -1.32 11.64 -1.40
N ALA A 718 -0.28 11.71 -2.25
CA ALA A 718 -0.33 11.13 -3.59
C ALA A 718 -0.50 9.60 -3.58
N LEU A 719 0.07 8.90 -2.58
CA LEU A 719 -0.11 7.47 -2.41
C LEU A 719 -1.58 7.14 -2.09
N PHE A 720 -2.16 7.83 -1.11
CA PHE A 720 -3.53 7.57 -0.68
C PHE A 720 -4.60 8.14 -1.62
N ALA A 721 -4.28 9.15 -2.44
CA ALA A 721 -5.16 9.66 -3.48
C ALA A 721 -5.58 8.58 -4.49
N THR A 722 -4.74 7.55 -4.69
CA THR A 722 -5.07 6.40 -5.56
C THR A 722 -6.24 5.54 -5.04
N VAL A 723 -6.63 5.73 -3.78
CA VAL A 723 -7.75 5.02 -3.13
C VAL A 723 -8.84 5.97 -2.63
N GLY A 724 -8.87 7.21 -3.13
CA GLY A 724 -9.93 8.17 -2.84
C GLY A 724 -9.66 9.11 -1.66
N VAL A 725 -8.48 9.01 -1.01
CA VAL A 725 -8.09 9.87 0.12
C VAL A 725 -7.10 10.93 -0.34
N MET A 726 -7.55 12.16 -0.50
CA MET A 726 -6.74 13.27 -1.04
C MET A 726 -5.76 13.84 -0.02
N ARG A 727 -6.06 13.74 1.27
CA ARG A 727 -5.25 14.25 2.37
C ARG A 727 -5.12 13.18 3.46
N SER A 728 -3.96 12.56 3.54
CA SER A 728 -3.68 11.58 4.60
C SER A 728 -3.62 12.27 5.97
N GLN A 729 -4.08 11.56 7.01
CA GLN A 729 -3.98 12.03 8.40
C GLN A 729 -2.64 11.64 9.06
N PHE A 730 -1.63 11.38 8.24
CA PHE A 730 -0.32 11.01 8.72
C PHE A 730 0.40 12.18 9.39
N ASP A 731 0.95 11.91 10.56
CA ASP A 731 1.92 12.78 11.20
C ASP A 731 3.29 12.67 10.51
N HIS A 732 3.91 13.80 10.33
CA HIS A 732 5.24 13.92 9.73
C HIS A 732 6.20 14.65 10.69
N PRO A 733 6.56 14.03 11.86
CA PRO A 733 7.48 14.67 12.79
C PRO A 733 8.82 14.93 12.12
N ALA A 734 9.27 16.21 12.14
CA ALA A 734 10.55 16.61 11.55
C ALA A 734 11.76 15.85 12.14
N LEU A 735 11.59 15.27 13.31
CA LEU A 735 12.62 14.44 13.95
C LEU A 735 12.87 13.12 13.21
N LEU A 736 11.90 12.53 12.52
CA LEU A 736 12.06 11.24 11.84
C LEU A 736 13.11 11.28 10.72
N PRO A 737 13.07 12.21 9.74
CA PRO A 737 14.11 12.28 8.72
C PRO A 737 15.49 12.64 9.29
N ILE A 738 15.54 13.44 10.37
CA ILE A 738 16.79 13.77 11.07
C ILE A 738 17.37 12.51 11.73
N ALA A 739 16.55 11.75 12.47
CA ALA A 739 16.97 10.50 13.11
C ALA A 739 17.42 9.46 12.07
N ALA A 740 16.69 9.32 10.94
CA ALA A 740 17.08 8.46 9.84
C ALA A 740 18.44 8.85 9.25
N ALA A 741 18.69 10.14 9.03
CA ALA A 741 19.96 10.66 8.53
C ALA A 741 21.14 10.38 9.50
N LEU A 742 20.93 10.60 10.79
CA LEU A 742 21.94 10.33 11.82
C LEU A 742 22.24 8.84 11.93
N ALA A 743 21.20 8.01 12.01
CA ALA A 743 21.33 6.55 12.08
C ALA A 743 22.07 5.99 10.84
N LEU A 744 21.67 6.42 9.64
CA LEU A 744 22.30 5.98 8.41
C LEU A 744 23.76 6.45 8.32
N THR A 745 24.08 7.68 8.74
CA THR A 745 25.44 8.19 8.80
C THR A 745 26.30 7.38 9.76
N ALA A 746 25.78 7.02 10.92
CA ALA A 746 26.48 6.17 11.89
C ALA A 746 26.71 4.75 11.33
N VAL A 747 25.70 4.14 10.73
CA VAL A 747 25.80 2.82 10.08
C VAL A 747 26.85 2.84 8.95
N GLN A 748 26.83 3.88 8.11
CA GLN A 748 27.81 4.01 7.04
C GLN A 748 29.23 4.19 7.57
N GLY A 749 29.42 4.93 8.66
CA GLY A 749 30.70 5.07 9.33
C GLY A 749 31.24 3.73 9.86
N ALA A 750 30.38 2.96 10.52
CA ALA A 750 30.71 1.63 11.02
C ALA A 750 31.04 0.64 9.89
N LEU A 751 30.24 0.60 8.83
CA LEU A 751 30.47 -0.23 7.65
C LEU A 751 31.75 0.16 6.90
N ALA A 752 32.05 1.46 6.78
CA ALA A 752 33.30 1.94 6.16
C ALA A 752 34.53 1.45 6.92
N LEU A 753 34.50 1.45 8.26
CA LEU A 753 35.57 0.91 9.11
C LEU A 753 35.69 -0.61 8.93
N GLY A 754 34.57 -1.33 8.89
CA GLY A 754 34.55 -2.78 8.68
C GLY A 754 35.14 -3.19 7.33
N PHE A 755 34.71 -2.53 6.24
CA PHE A 755 35.18 -2.83 4.88
C PHE A 755 36.62 -2.35 4.59
N ALA A 756 37.20 -1.51 5.46
CA ALA A 756 38.61 -1.10 5.37
C ALA A 756 39.60 -2.13 5.95
N THR A 757 39.14 -3.24 6.53
CA THR A 757 40.00 -4.29 7.11
C THR A 757 41.08 -4.87 6.19
N PRO A 758 40.88 -4.96 4.82
CA PRO A 758 41.93 -5.42 3.93
C PRO A 758 43.22 -4.57 3.95
N ILE A 759 43.18 -3.35 4.52
CA ILE A 759 44.38 -2.54 4.73
C ILE A 759 45.39 -3.27 5.63
N ARG A 760 44.93 -4.12 6.55
CA ARG A 760 45.79 -4.88 7.47
C ARG A 760 46.76 -5.78 6.72
N THR A 761 46.39 -6.35 5.58
CA THR A 761 47.14 -7.27 4.77
C THR A 761 48.14 -6.60 3.80
N ILE A 762 48.11 -5.27 3.66
CA ILE A 762 49.07 -4.55 2.81
C ILE A 762 50.44 -4.57 3.45
N SER A 763 51.41 -5.25 2.82
CA SER A 763 52.83 -5.29 3.23
C SER A 763 53.60 -4.12 2.60
N PRO A 764 54.32 -3.31 3.40
CA PRO A 764 55.17 -2.25 2.86
C PRO A 764 56.26 -2.75 1.95
N TYR A 765 56.84 -3.95 2.26
CA TYR A 765 57.95 -4.57 1.55
C TYR A 765 57.60 -4.91 0.09
N GLN A 766 56.45 -5.50 -0.15
CA GLN A 766 56.00 -5.89 -1.50
C GLN A 766 55.75 -4.70 -2.44
N LEU A 767 55.52 -3.50 -1.92
CA LEU A 767 55.24 -2.31 -2.72
C LEU A 767 56.45 -1.44 -3.03
N ILE A 768 57.64 -1.74 -2.42
CA ILE A 768 58.89 -1.08 -2.69
C ILE A 768 59.69 -1.86 -3.73
N THR A 769 59.35 -3.16 -3.91
CA THR A 769 60.03 -4.07 -4.84
C THR A 769 59.31 -4.23 -6.18
N GLU A 770 58.03 -3.75 -6.33
CA GLU A 770 57.30 -3.57 -7.58
C GLU A 770 57.39 -2.10 -8.05
#